data_260b506fb8cea1bede89143f07396c0e
#
_entry.id   260b506fb8cea1bede89143f07396c0e
#
_cell.length_a   1.000
_cell.length_b   1.000
_cell.length_c   1.000
_cell.angle_alpha   90.00
_cell.angle_beta   90.00
_cell.angle_gamma   90.00
#
_symmetry.space_group_name_H-M   'P 1'
#
loop_
_entity.id
_entity.type
_entity.pdbx_description
1 polymer ?
#
loop_
_entity_poly.entity_id
_entity_poly.type
_entity_poly.pdbx_seq_one_letter_code
_entity_poly.pdbx_strand_id
1 'polypeptide(L)'
;MAGPTDTPLSAIGGIAHGGMQTIQGGTVTLYATQSNGYGGAALQLAPTTTTDTLGSFTLAPNVACPAGQYAYITIAAGDTGGASVNSNSLLMTALGKCSDLYSGTTYTGQPVWVDEVTTVAAAYALGNFTTVSGSGASAVVNISAPTNNTGTYSVTVPSAGGLAHAFMNALALVNPYSGQPYATYNNKAGYGVIPDAEIFLLGNILQSCVNSTGTTGTNTAMANDGTPCGKLFSMTTPPVSGASTPTNTMAAMLNLAHYPNPSVNTWSTDCTTAGGGTSTATSCLFGLSTSEGAYGGPLTSAPPDWALAVVWPQGYGVQTGANCSGTTCGGINYAYYVALDYQDNVYVLNTDSGTSPTYTNINGFGPDMTPVFATANDTTYILIKEIATDIAGHVLGINAATSSSGNNYLRVYSTANGSLLVSTQAPTSSPLDAVIDTYNNVLYLSSSTSGTSLRRFTYGGTSAAPTYTTATLTPQLTGGAMQLTLDANLNIYAQEASSSNTFKVDYAANTGTYAAPAYGSAFTTTSLSGNVSLSVSPVSFGIVADANGNAYTGASGGLYKVTKNAGPPVSISGGAQISLPITYGTAMYFRYLYLDGSGNVLGPDNANGSVTSGVAVYDVADGGLALGTYKGCYVSYVTGIACGTTGSTSPMSSPRGAAIDSAGDIWVVSSASHNLTLLIGAAAPTWPALSMVKYGRPQ
;
A
#
# COMPACT_ATOMS: atom_id res chain seq x y z
N MET A 1 22.76 17.36 -27.16
CA MET A 1 23.87 16.47 -26.75
C MET A 1 23.35 15.06 -26.96
N ALA A 2 24.00 14.26 -27.82
CA ALA A 2 23.65 12.85 -27.96
C ALA A 2 23.95 12.17 -26.63
N GLY A 3 22.95 11.51 -26.04
CA GLY A 3 23.17 10.65 -24.88
C GLY A 3 24.15 9.52 -25.21
N PRO A 4 24.73 8.86 -24.21
CA PRO A 4 25.61 7.75 -24.46
C PRO A 4 24.86 6.70 -25.31
N THR A 5 25.47 6.29 -26.39
CA THR A 5 24.99 5.15 -27.19
C THR A 5 25.19 3.90 -26.35
N ASP A 6 24.14 3.49 -25.66
CA ASP A 6 24.16 2.23 -24.94
C ASP A 6 24.38 1.10 -25.95
N THR A 7 25.46 0.36 -25.74
CA THR A 7 25.72 -0.86 -26.53
C THR A 7 24.51 -1.79 -26.36
N PRO A 8 24.09 -2.50 -27.41
CA PRO A 8 23.01 -3.48 -27.32
C PRO A 8 23.30 -4.49 -26.21
N LEU A 9 22.26 -4.87 -25.47
CA LEU A 9 22.33 -5.93 -24.48
C LEU A 9 22.97 -7.19 -25.07
N SER A 10 23.75 -7.89 -24.27
CA SER A 10 24.09 -9.27 -24.54
C SER A 10 22.82 -10.11 -24.73
N ALA A 11 22.87 -11.18 -25.50
CA ALA A 11 21.73 -12.08 -25.63
C ALA A 11 21.27 -12.58 -24.25
N ILE A 12 19.96 -12.53 -23.99
CA ILE A 12 19.34 -13.00 -22.76
C ILE A 12 18.79 -14.40 -23.02
N GLY A 13 19.35 -15.40 -22.34
CA GLY A 13 18.83 -16.77 -22.32
C GLY A 13 17.81 -16.96 -21.21
N GLY A 14 16.84 -17.83 -21.42
CA GLY A 14 15.86 -18.15 -20.38
C GLY A 14 15.15 -19.48 -20.61
N ILE A 15 14.33 -19.84 -19.63
CA ILE A 15 13.54 -21.08 -19.61
C ILE A 15 12.10 -20.73 -19.22
N ALA A 16 11.14 -21.31 -19.92
CA ALA A 16 9.72 -21.16 -19.68
C ALA A 16 9.15 -22.44 -19.08
N HIS A 17 8.45 -22.32 -17.95
CA HIS A 17 7.78 -23.44 -17.28
C HIS A 17 6.30 -23.14 -17.00
N GLY A 18 5.48 -24.20 -17.12
CA GLY A 18 4.14 -24.31 -16.57
C GLY A 18 4.20 -25.34 -15.45
N GLY A 19 4.47 -24.89 -14.23
CA GLY A 19 4.78 -25.77 -13.12
C GLY A 19 6.01 -26.63 -13.37
N MET A 20 5.86 -27.95 -13.37
CA MET A 20 6.97 -28.88 -13.67
C MET A 20 7.17 -29.15 -15.17
N GLN A 21 6.28 -28.66 -16.01
CA GLN A 21 6.32 -28.88 -17.45
C GLN A 21 7.03 -27.73 -18.16
N THR A 22 7.80 -28.02 -19.19
CA THR A 22 8.37 -26.99 -20.05
C THR A 22 7.30 -26.43 -20.99
N ILE A 23 7.31 -25.14 -21.27
CA ILE A 23 6.41 -24.53 -22.25
C ILE A 23 7.11 -24.51 -23.62
N GLN A 24 6.61 -25.31 -24.55
CA GLN A 24 7.11 -25.39 -25.93
C GLN A 24 6.30 -24.47 -26.85
N GLY A 25 6.99 -23.79 -27.77
CA GLY A 25 6.36 -22.97 -28.81
C GLY A 25 5.70 -21.67 -28.28
N GLY A 26 5.96 -21.33 -27.03
CA GLY A 26 5.52 -20.06 -26.42
C GLY A 26 6.22 -18.87 -27.09
N THR A 27 5.47 -17.83 -27.41
CA THR A 27 6.02 -16.58 -27.98
C THR A 27 6.64 -15.74 -26.87
N VAL A 28 7.93 -15.52 -26.96
CA VAL A 28 8.73 -14.76 -25.98
C VAL A 28 8.97 -13.36 -26.48
N THR A 29 8.70 -12.37 -25.64
CA THR A 29 8.93 -10.95 -25.97
C THR A 29 9.63 -10.24 -24.82
N LEU A 30 10.65 -9.46 -25.15
CA LEU A 30 11.37 -8.58 -24.21
C LEU A 30 10.88 -7.15 -24.38
N TYR A 31 10.50 -6.54 -23.27
CA TYR A 31 10.02 -5.15 -23.23
C TYR A 31 10.85 -4.30 -22.28
N ALA A 32 10.84 -2.98 -22.54
CA ALA A 32 11.16 -1.95 -21.57
C ALA A 32 9.91 -1.16 -21.19
N THR A 33 9.88 -0.69 -19.97
CA THR A 33 8.91 0.31 -19.50
C THR A 33 9.11 1.64 -20.22
N GLN A 34 8.12 2.51 -20.14
CA GLN A 34 8.19 3.88 -20.66
C GLN A 34 7.63 4.88 -19.63
N SER A 35 7.73 6.18 -19.98
CA SER A 35 7.24 7.28 -19.13
C SER A 35 6.03 7.97 -19.79
N ASN A 36 5.07 7.20 -20.24
CA ASN A 36 3.92 7.67 -21.02
C ASN A 36 2.57 7.48 -20.31
N GLY A 37 2.60 7.45 -18.97
CA GLY A 37 1.42 7.28 -18.13
C GLY A 37 1.31 5.86 -17.55
N TYR A 38 0.44 5.67 -16.58
CA TYR A 38 0.20 4.36 -15.97
C TYR A 38 -0.32 3.34 -16.99
N GLY A 39 0.37 2.21 -17.13
CA GLY A 39 0.02 1.17 -18.08
C GLY A 39 0.08 1.60 -19.55
N GLY A 40 0.78 2.70 -19.86
CA GLY A 40 1.02 3.14 -21.24
C GLY A 40 1.86 2.15 -22.02
N ALA A 41 1.86 2.27 -23.35
CA ALA A 41 2.50 1.31 -24.24
C ALA A 41 3.98 1.09 -23.93
N ALA A 42 4.38 -0.16 -23.78
CA ALA A 42 5.77 -0.57 -23.57
C ALA A 42 6.60 -0.54 -24.86
N LEU A 43 7.91 -0.51 -24.73
CA LEU A 43 8.85 -0.58 -25.86
C LEU A 43 9.39 -2.01 -26.02
N GLN A 44 9.15 -2.63 -27.16
CA GLN A 44 9.77 -3.92 -27.47
C GLN A 44 11.26 -3.73 -27.78
N LEU A 45 12.14 -4.49 -27.10
CA LEU A 45 13.59 -4.36 -27.19
C LEU A 45 14.25 -5.36 -28.15
N ALA A 46 13.57 -6.44 -28.49
CA ALA A 46 14.06 -7.50 -29.33
C ALA A 46 12.97 -8.03 -30.27
N PRO A 47 13.32 -8.60 -31.44
CA PRO A 47 12.38 -9.45 -32.16
C PRO A 47 11.85 -10.56 -31.25
N THR A 48 10.61 -10.95 -31.44
CA THR A 48 10.04 -12.12 -30.74
C THR A 48 10.78 -13.40 -31.12
N THR A 49 10.91 -14.31 -30.16
CA THR A 49 11.39 -15.68 -30.40
C THR A 49 10.37 -16.67 -29.84
N THR A 50 10.60 -17.94 -30.02
CA THR A 50 9.75 -19.00 -29.45
C THR A 50 10.59 -19.92 -28.59
N THR A 51 9.96 -20.50 -27.58
CA THR A 51 10.59 -21.53 -26.75
C THR A 51 10.74 -22.84 -27.51
N ASP A 52 11.83 -23.54 -27.27
CA ASP A 52 12.10 -24.88 -27.84
C ASP A 52 11.39 -26.00 -27.05
N THR A 53 11.69 -27.26 -27.37
CA THR A 53 11.11 -28.44 -26.70
C THR A 53 11.50 -28.58 -25.22
N LEU A 54 12.54 -27.88 -24.79
CA LEU A 54 13.00 -27.82 -23.40
C LEU A 54 12.54 -26.53 -22.68
N GLY A 55 11.64 -25.76 -23.32
CA GLY A 55 11.20 -24.47 -22.81
C GLY A 55 12.26 -23.37 -22.92
N SER A 56 13.42 -23.65 -23.53
CA SER A 56 14.53 -22.70 -23.61
C SER A 56 14.30 -21.66 -24.70
N PHE A 57 14.79 -20.45 -24.46
CA PHE A 57 14.76 -19.37 -25.44
C PHE A 57 16.01 -18.50 -25.37
N THR A 58 16.27 -17.75 -26.44
CA THR A 58 17.30 -16.72 -26.47
C THR A 58 16.75 -15.49 -27.16
N LEU A 59 16.87 -14.35 -26.52
CA LEU A 59 16.50 -13.03 -27.04
C LEU A 59 17.77 -12.25 -27.37
N ALA A 60 17.83 -11.68 -28.57
CA ALA A 60 18.91 -10.81 -29.01
C ALA A 60 18.40 -9.37 -29.16
N PRO A 61 18.56 -8.52 -28.13
CA PRO A 61 18.10 -7.14 -28.18
C PRO A 61 18.77 -6.37 -29.34
N ASN A 62 17.96 -5.64 -30.09
CA ASN A 62 18.40 -4.81 -31.21
C ASN A 62 17.93 -3.35 -31.08
N VAL A 63 17.16 -3.04 -30.03
CA VAL A 63 16.70 -1.71 -29.64
C VAL A 63 17.34 -1.38 -28.31
N ALA A 64 17.90 -0.18 -28.19
CA ALA A 64 18.46 0.30 -26.92
C ALA A 64 17.35 0.50 -25.87
N CYS A 65 17.58 0.03 -24.66
CA CYS A 65 16.68 0.30 -23.56
C CYS A 65 16.80 1.76 -23.13
N PRO A 66 15.68 2.49 -22.96
CA PRO A 66 15.76 3.89 -22.56
C PRO A 66 16.36 4.04 -21.15
N ALA A 67 17.15 5.10 -20.96
CA ALA A 67 17.76 5.40 -19.67
C ALA A 67 16.71 5.57 -18.57
N GLY A 68 16.97 4.99 -17.39
CA GLY A 68 16.06 5.06 -16.24
C GLY A 68 14.83 4.14 -16.34
N GLN A 69 14.72 3.33 -17.39
CA GLN A 69 13.64 2.37 -17.57
C GLN A 69 14.01 0.97 -17.07
N TYR A 70 13.01 0.10 -17.01
CA TYR A 70 13.07 -1.26 -16.47
C TYR A 70 12.67 -2.26 -17.54
N ALA A 71 13.27 -3.44 -17.52
CA ALA A 71 12.99 -4.51 -18.47
C ALA A 71 12.20 -5.65 -17.84
N TYR A 72 11.41 -6.32 -18.69
CA TYR A 72 10.65 -7.51 -18.33
C TYR A 72 10.43 -8.40 -19.56
N ILE A 73 10.18 -9.69 -19.31
CA ILE A 73 9.89 -10.67 -20.36
C ILE A 73 8.47 -11.18 -20.18
N THR A 74 7.77 -11.38 -21.30
CA THR A 74 6.49 -12.09 -21.34
C THR A 74 6.58 -13.31 -22.23
N ILE A 75 5.83 -14.36 -21.86
CA ILE A 75 5.64 -15.55 -22.68
C ILE A 75 4.15 -15.78 -22.87
N ALA A 76 3.74 -15.81 -24.12
CA ALA A 76 2.35 -15.98 -24.52
C ALA A 76 2.12 -17.29 -25.25
N ALA A 77 1.02 -17.95 -24.97
CA ALA A 77 0.67 -19.27 -25.48
C ALA A 77 1.68 -20.36 -25.10
N GLY A 78 1.75 -21.40 -25.88
CA GLY A 78 2.66 -22.53 -25.72
C GLY A 78 1.95 -23.81 -25.28
N ASP A 79 2.65 -24.92 -25.44
CA ASP A 79 2.20 -26.25 -25.07
C ASP A 79 3.04 -26.76 -23.90
N THR A 80 2.41 -27.23 -22.85
CA THR A 80 3.05 -27.83 -21.66
C THR A 80 3.08 -29.36 -21.72
N GLY A 81 3.11 -29.95 -22.93
CA GLY A 81 3.12 -31.41 -23.15
C GLY A 81 1.72 -32.01 -23.32
N GLY A 82 0.70 -31.16 -23.44
CA GLY A 82 -0.66 -31.54 -23.86
C GLY A 82 -0.77 -31.65 -25.38
N ALA A 83 -1.94 -32.00 -25.86
CA ALA A 83 -2.19 -32.14 -27.29
C ALA A 83 -2.42 -30.82 -28.05
N SER A 84 -2.42 -29.67 -27.36
CA SER A 84 -2.77 -28.37 -27.96
C SER A 84 -2.18 -27.19 -27.20
N VAL A 85 -1.85 -26.14 -27.98
CA VAL A 85 -1.38 -24.85 -27.46
C VAL A 85 -2.45 -24.16 -26.60
N ASN A 86 -2.09 -23.72 -25.41
CA ASN A 86 -2.96 -22.91 -24.56
C ASN A 86 -2.90 -21.44 -24.98
N SER A 87 -3.92 -20.97 -25.68
CA SER A 87 -4.05 -19.59 -26.15
C SER A 87 -4.42 -18.56 -25.05
N ASN A 88 -4.60 -18.99 -23.81
CA ASN A 88 -4.93 -18.13 -22.68
C ASN A 88 -3.74 -17.97 -21.70
N SER A 89 -2.65 -18.71 -21.91
CA SER A 89 -1.44 -18.58 -21.11
C SER A 89 -0.70 -17.29 -21.48
N LEU A 90 -0.44 -16.46 -20.47
CA LEU A 90 0.39 -15.26 -20.57
C LEU A 90 1.14 -15.10 -19.25
N LEU A 91 2.43 -15.39 -19.29
CA LEU A 91 3.33 -15.37 -18.13
C LEU A 91 4.32 -14.21 -18.24
N MET A 92 4.90 -13.82 -17.11
CA MET A 92 5.80 -12.67 -17.02
C MET A 92 6.87 -12.86 -15.94
N THR A 93 8.05 -12.27 -16.19
CA THR A 93 9.09 -12.04 -15.18
C THR A 93 9.66 -10.64 -15.29
N ALA A 94 9.88 -9.99 -14.14
CA ALA A 94 10.60 -8.72 -14.04
C ALA A 94 12.11 -8.97 -14.08
N LEU A 95 12.87 -8.11 -14.77
CA LEU A 95 14.34 -8.21 -14.86
C LEU A 95 15.06 -7.09 -14.09
N GLY A 96 14.41 -5.96 -13.84
CA GLY A 96 15.01 -4.80 -13.18
C GLY A 96 15.46 -3.70 -14.13
N LYS A 97 16.36 -2.84 -13.65
CA LYS A 97 16.83 -1.69 -14.44
C LYS A 97 17.54 -2.11 -15.71
N CYS A 98 17.24 -1.45 -16.81
CA CYS A 98 17.93 -1.65 -18.07
C CYS A 98 19.44 -1.43 -17.97
N SER A 99 19.88 -0.40 -17.23
CA SER A 99 21.31 -0.12 -16.99
C SER A 99 22.06 -1.31 -16.38
N ASP A 100 21.41 -2.04 -15.48
CA ASP A 100 22.02 -3.15 -14.77
C ASP A 100 22.18 -4.38 -15.69
N LEU A 101 21.25 -4.55 -16.63
CA LEU A 101 21.32 -5.59 -17.65
C LEU A 101 22.43 -5.29 -18.69
N TYR A 102 22.66 -4.00 -19.01
CA TYR A 102 23.72 -3.58 -19.95
C TYR A 102 25.12 -3.64 -19.34
N SER A 103 25.26 -3.32 -18.07
CA SER A 103 26.57 -3.25 -17.40
C SER A 103 27.19 -4.62 -17.12
N GLY A 104 26.45 -5.70 -17.33
CA GLY A 104 26.90 -7.06 -16.99
C GLY A 104 27.06 -7.33 -15.49
N THR A 105 26.65 -6.37 -14.63
CA THR A 105 26.80 -6.48 -13.18
C THR A 105 25.68 -7.31 -12.56
N THR A 106 24.51 -7.35 -13.17
CA THR A 106 23.35 -8.09 -12.66
C THR A 106 23.03 -9.32 -13.49
N TYR A 107 23.23 -9.26 -14.82
CA TYR A 107 23.06 -10.42 -15.69
C TYR A 107 24.31 -11.29 -15.69
N THR A 108 24.26 -12.37 -14.94
CA THR A 108 25.38 -13.32 -14.74
C THR A 108 25.51 -14.36 -15.86
N GLY A 109 24.73 -14.26 -16.94
CA GLY A 109 24.62 -15.29 -17.96
C GLY A 109 23.80 -16.52 -17.55
N GLN A 110 23.18 -16.47 -16.37
CA GLN A 110 22.24 -17.52 -15.94
C GLN A 110 20.90 -17.37 -16.68
N PRO A 111 20.22 -18.49 -17.00
CA PRO A 111 18.93 -18.44 -17.66
C PRO A 111 17.90 -17.76 -16.76
N VAL A 112 17.09 -16.88 -17.36
CA VAL A 112 15.95 -16.25 -16.70
C VAL A 112 14.78 -17.23 -16.70
N TRP A 113 14.11 -17.36 -15.57
CA TRP A 113 12.89 -18.16 -15.43
C TRP A 113 11.65 -17.31 -15.68
N VAL A 114 10.73 -17.85 -16.46
CA VAL A 114 9.40 -17.28 -16.68
C VAL A 114 8.38 -18.38 -16.39
N ASP A 115 7.68 -18.22 -15.28
CA ASP A 115 6.72 -19.21 -14.76
C ASP A 115 5.56 -18.52 -14.03
N GLU A 116 4.69 -19.28 -13.40
CA GLU A 116 3.56 -18.78 -12.65
C GLU A 116 3.99 -17.99 -11.41
N VAL A 117 5.06 -18.41 -10.74
CA VAL A 117 5.56 -17.77 -9.50
C VAL A 117 6.15 -16.40 -9.81
N THR A 118 6.94 -16.26 -10.89
CA THR A 118 7.44 -14.96 -11.33
C THR A 118 6.31 -14.05 -11.81
N THR A 119 5.26 -14.64 -12.41
CA THR A 119 4.05 -13.92 -12.85
C THR A 119 3.25 -13.37 -11.65
N VAL A 120 3.11 -14.15 -10.59
CA VAL A 120 2.46 -13.70 -9.35
C VAL A 120 3.19 -12.48 -8.78
N ALA A 121 4.51 -12.58 -8.57
CA ALA A 121 5.29 -11.47 -8.02
C ALA A 121 5.18 -10.20 -8.87
N ALA A 122 5.26 -10.35 -10.20
CA ALA A 122 5.14 -9.24 -11.13
C ALA A 122 3.73 -8.62 -11.11
N ALA A 123 2.67 -9.43 -11.10
CA ALA A 123 1.29 -8.94 -11.09
C ALA A 123 0.97 -8.14 -9.83
N TYR A 124 1.42 -8.60 -8.66
CA TYR A 124 1.16 -7.89 -7.41
C TYR A 124 2.00 -6.62 -7.29
N ALA A 125 3.30 -6.71 -7.49
CA ALA A 125 4.17 -5.56 -7.29
C ALA A 125 4.01 -4.48 -8.38
N LEU A 126 3.76 -4.88 -9.63
CA LEU A 126 3.69 -3.95 -10.77
C LEU A 126 2.25 -3.61 -11.19
N GLY A 127 1.23 -4.15 -10.48
CA GLY A 127 -0.17 -4.03 -10.85
C GLY A 127 -0.62 -2.60 -11.13
N ASN A 128 -0.22 -1.65 -10.28
CA ASN A 128 -0.56 -0.24 -10.41
C ASN A 128 0.01 0.44 -11.67
N PHE A 129 1.03 -0.15 -12.29
CA PHE A 129 1.73 0.37 -13.47
C PHE A 129 1.44 -0.46 -14.72
N THR A 130 0.61 -1.48 -14.60
CA THR A 130 0.39 -2.49 -15.65
C THR A 130 -1.01 -2.40 -16.24
N THR A 131 -1.09 -2.49 -17.56
CA THR A 131 -2.32 -2.79 -18.29
C THR A 131 -2.09 -3.96 -19.24
N VAL A 132 -3.12 -4.78 -19.45
CA VAL A 132 -3.12 -5.83 -20.46
C VAL A 132 -4.06 -5.42 -21.58
N SER A 133 -3.52 -5.20 -22.77
CA SER A 133 -4.29 -4.83 -23.95
C SER A 133 -4.38 -6.00 -24.94
N GLY A 134 -5.55 -6.19 -25.56
CA GLY A 134 -5.82 -7.35 -26.41
C GLY A 134 -6.43 -8.52 -25.63
N SER A 135 -6.44 -9.70 -26.21
CA SER A 135 -7.09 -10.88 -25.63
C SER A 135 -6.29 -12.16 -25.84
N GLY A 136 -6.43 -13.11 -24.90
CA GLY A 136 -5.72 -14.40 -24.95
C GLY A 136 -4.21 -14.21 -25.07
N ALA A 137 -3.58 -15.04 -25.87
CA ALA A 137 -2.14 -15.01 -26.13
C ALA A 137 -1.69 -13.87 -27.05
N SER A 138 -2.61 -13.16 -27.72
CA SER A 138 -2.27 -11.96 -28.50
C SER A 138 -2.23 -10.70 -27.64
N ALA A 139 -2.51 -10.81 -26.35
CA ALA A 139 -2.48 -9.69 -25.44
C ALA A 139 -1.04 -9.22 -25.19
N VAL A 140 -0.90 -7.91 -25.01
CA VAL A 140 0.36 -7.24 -24.68
C VAL A 140 0.28 -6.73 -23.25
N VAL A 141 1.24 -7.09 -22.44
CA VAL A 141 1.44 -6.53 -21.10
C VAL A 141 2.20 -5.22 -21.26
N ASN A 142 1.58 -4.12 -20.88
CA ASN A 142 2.17 -2.78 -20.93
C ASN A 142 2.48 -2.31 -19.53
N ILE A 143 3.74 -1.99 -19.25
CA ILE A 143 4.17 -1.43 -17.97
C ILE A 143 4.78 -0.07 -18.21
N SER A 144 4.19 0.94 -17.59
CA SER A 144 4.65 2.32 -17.72
C SER A 144 4.19 3.14 -16.51
N ALA A 145 4.92 4.22 -16.26
CA ALA A 145 4.57 5.23 -15.26
C ALA A 145 4.53 6.62 -15.91
N PRO A 146 3.88 7.59 -15.30
CA PRO A 146 4.09 8.99 -15.68
C PRO A 146 5.55 9.41 -15.42
N THR A 147 6.02 10.43 -16.13
CA THR A 147 7.41 10.93 -16.05
C THR A 147 7.85 11.29 -14.63
N ASN A 148 6.90 11.65 -13.78
CA ASN A 148 7.16 12.03 -12.40
C ASN A 148 6.98 10.89 -11.37
N ASN A 149 6.81 9.63 -11.84
CA ASN A 149 6.73 8.45 -10.94
C ASN A 149 7.58 7.27 -11.45
N THR A 150 8.72 7.53 -12.09
CA THR A 150 9.58 6.50 -12.69
C THR A 150 10.70 6.00 -11.78
N GLY A 151 11.39 6.89 -11.09
CA GLY A 151 12.55 6.51 -10.27
C GLY A 151 13.40 7.68 -9.78
N THR A 152 13.00 8.92 -10.09
CA THR A 152 13.73 10.11 -9.66
C THR A 152 12.91 10.88 -8.64
N TYR A 153 13.38 10.89 -7.40
CA TYR A 153 12.73 11.64 -6.32
C TYR A 153 13.14 13.12 -6.34
N SER A 154 12.16 14.01 -6.27
CA SER A 154 12.39 15.45 -6.18
C SER A 154 11.23 16.14 -5.47
N VAL A 155 11.52 17.20 -4.72
CA VAL A 155 10.53 18.06 -4.06
C VAL A 155 10.32 19.38 -4.78
N THR A 156 11.30 19.84 -5.55
CA THR A 156 11.21 21.08 -6.32
C THR A 156 10.30 20.95 -7.55
N VAL A 157 10.42 19.82 -8.24
CA VAL A 157 9.45 19.37 -9.23
C VAL A 157 8.92 18.05 -8.68
N PRO A 158 7.72 18.00 -8.12
CA PRO A 158 7.23 16.80 -7.46
C PRO A 158 7.39 15.59 -8.35
N SER A 159 8.25 14.66 -7.93
CA SER A 159 8.48 13.38 -8.60
C SER A 159 8.75 12.29 -7.57
N ALA A 160 8.35 11.08 -7.89
CA ALA A 160 8.44 9.90 -7.04
C ALA A 160 9.06 8.73 -7.80
N GLY A 161 9.45 7.72 -7.06
CA GLY A 161 10.11 6.54 -7.59
C GLY A 161 9.23 5.29 -7.66
N GLY A 162 7.92 5.43 -7.75
CA GLY A 162 7.00 4.31 -7.59
C GLY A 162 7.24 3.14 -8.52
N LEU A 163 7.52 3.38 -9.80
CA LEU A 163 7.86 2.30 -10.73
C LEU A 163 9.15 1.58 -10.32
N ALA A 164 10.17 2.33 -9.88
CA ALA A 164 11.42 1.77 -9.36
C ALA A 164 11.17 0.89 -8.13
N HIS A 165 10.35 1.38 -7.21
CA HIS A 165 9.98 0.67 -5.99
C HIS A 165 9.17 -0.61 -6.31
N ALA A 166 8.22 -0.53 -7.23
CA ALA A 166 7.44 -1.69 -7.67
C ALA A 166 8.32 -2.79 -8.30
N PHE A 167 9.30 -2.44 -9.15
CA PHE A 167 10.28 -3.40 -9.67
C PHE A 167 11.17 -3.97 -8.57
N MET A 168 11.59 -3.15 -7.61
CA MET A 168 12.34 -3.61 -6.45
C MET A 168 11.54 -4.66 -5.66
N ASN A 169 10.25 -4.42 -5.42
CA ASN A 169 9.38 -5.36 -4.73
C ASN A 169 9.19 -6.66 -5.50
N ALA A 170 8.96 -6.62 -6.83
CA ALA A 170 8.84 -7.82 -7.64
C ALA A 170 10.09 -8.71 -7.52
N LEU A 171 11.28 -8.11 -7.60
CA LEU A 171 12.56 -8.80 -7.49
C LEU A 171 12.93 -9.20 -6.06
N ALA A 172 12.36 -8.55 -5.06
CA ALA A 172 12.55 -8.89 -3.65
C ALA A 172 11.69 -10.08 -3.23
N LEU A 173 10.56 -10.31 -3.88
CA LEU A 173 9.66 -11.43 -3.62
C LEU A 173 10.17 -12.74 -4.25
N VAL A 174 10.60 -12.69 -5.50
CA VAL A 174 10.92 -13.89 -6.30
C VAL A 174 12.25 -13.70 -7.03
N ASN A 175 13.06 -14.75 -7.02
CA ASN A 175 14.31 -14.79 -7.78
C ASN A 175 14.05 -15.07 -9.25
N PRO A 176 14.31 -14.13 -10.17
CA PRO A 176 14.07 -14.32 -11.61
C PRO A 176 15.00 -15.34 -12.27
N TYR A 177 16.05 -15.79 -11.58
CA TYR A 177 16.99 -16.80 -12.09
C TYR A 177 16.72 -18.21 -11.57
N SER A 178 15.71 -18.40 -10.74
CA SER A 178 15.30 -19.73 -10.24
C SER A 178 13.80 -19.96 -10.29
N GLY A 179 12.98 -18.91 -10.54
CA GLY A 179 11.52 -18.99 -10.49
C GLY A 179 10.97 -19.31 -9.11
N GLN A 180 11.73 -19.04 -8.04
CA GLN A 180 11.33 -19.38 -6.67
C GLN A 180 11.21 -18.14 -5.80
N PRO A 181 10.22 -18.07 -4.90
CA PRO A 181 10.17 -17.01 -3.92
C PRO A 181 11.36 -17.10 -2.97
N TYR A 182 11.80 -15.94 -2.50
CA TYR A 182 12.76 -15.90 -1.41
C TYR A 182 12.06 -16.20 -0.07
N ALA A 183 12.79 -16.70 0.90
CA ALA A 183 12.29 -16.84 2.27
C ALA A 183 12.19 -15.48 2.98
N THR A 184 13.03 -14.54 2.60
CA THR A 184 13.10 -13.20 3.18
C THR A 184 13.25 -12.14 2.09
N TYR A 185 12.75 -10.95 2.36
CA TYR A 185 12.78 -9.83 1.43
C TYR A 185 14.20 -9.51 0.95
N ASN A 186 14.40 -9.39 -0.36
CA ASN A 186 15.70 -9.26 -0.99
C ASN A 186 16.71 -10.41 -0.67
N ASN A 187 16.23 -11.57 -0.23
CA ASN A 187 17.09 -12.68 0.19
C ASN A 187 18.14 -12.29 1.27
N LYS A 188 17.82 -11.31 2.10
CA LYS A 188 18.71 -10.85 3.18
C LYS A 188 18.30 -11.46 4.51
N ALA A 189 19.23 -12.13 5.20
CA ALA A 189 18.98 -12.73 6.50
C ALA A 189 18.49 -11.68 7.52
N GLY A 190 17.42 -12.01 8.24
CA GLY A 190 16.81 -11.13 9.24
C GLY A 190 15.88 -10.05 8.68
N TYR A 191 15.73 -9.95 7.36
CA TYR A 191 14.76 -9.04 6.72
C TYR A 191 13.33 -9.58 6.82
N GLY A 192 12.37 -8.81 6.25
CA GLY A 192 10.96 -9.16 6.26
C GLY A 192 10.68 -10.56 5.70
N VAL A 193 9.77 -11.27 6.32
CA VAL A 193 9.36 -12.61 5.90
C VAL A 193 8.37 -12.50 4.75
N ILE A 194 8.65 -13.19 3.66
CA ILE A 194 7.81 -13.24 2.46
C ILE A 194 6.73 -14.31 2.63
N PRO A 195 5.52 -14.10 2.09
CA PRO A 195 4.45 -15.10 2.11
C PRO A 195 4.67 -16.15 0.99
N ASP A 196 5.78 -16.90 1.05
CA ASP A 196 6.20 -17.87 0.04
C ASP A 196 5.14 -18.96 -0.21
N ALA A 197 4.52 -19.46 0.87
CA ALA A 197 3.46 -20.45 0.78
C ALA A 197 2.21 -19.94 0.02
N GLU A 198 1.89 -18.65 0.14
CA GLU A 198 0.80 -18.03 -0.59
C GLU A 198 1.18 -17.78 -2.05
N ILE A 199 2.43 -17.35 -2.30
CA ILE A 199 2.97 -17.21 -3.67
C ILE A 199 2.94 -18.56 -4.38
N PHE A 200 3.35 -19.66 -3.72
CA PHE A 200 3.23 -21.02 -4.27
C PHE A 200 1.79 -21.43 -4.52
N LEU A 201 0.88 -21.08 -3.61
CA LEU A 201 -0.56 -21.35 -3.80
C LEU A 201 -1.09 -20.65 -5.05
N LEU A 202 -0.80 -19.37 -5.22
CA LEU A 202 -1.18 -18.59 -6.40
C LEU A 202 -0.54 -19.14 -7.68
N GLY A 203 0.73 -19.55 -7.60
CA GLY A 203 1.43 -20.25 -8.68
C GLY A 203 0.70 -21.54 -9.10
N ASN A 204 0.31 -22.37 -8.15
CA ASN A 204 -0.46 -23.62 -8.41
C ASN A 204 -1.86 -23.32 -9.00
N ILE A 205 -2.51 -22.24 -8.57
CA ILE A 205 -3.79 -21.80 -9.17
C ILE A 205 -3.59 -21.43 -10.64
N LEU A 206 -2.58 -20.63 -10.97
CA LEU A 206 -2.26 -20.26 -12.35
C LEU A 206 -1.89 -21.50 -13.18
N GLN A 207 -1.07 -22.38 -12.62
CA GLN A 207 -0.64 -23.62 -13.27
C GLN A 207 -1.81 -24.46 -13.76
N SER A 208 -2.91 -24.52 -13.01
CA SER A 208 -4.10 -25.28 -13.41
C SER A 208 -4.66 -24.81 -14.77
N CYS A 209 -4.59 -23.48 -15.04
CA CYS A 209 -4.96 -22.95 -16.34
C CYS A 209 -3.83 -23.13 -17.37
N VAL A 210 -2.58 -22.82 -17.02
CA VAL A 210 -1.42 -22.90 -17.94
C VAL A 210 -1.25 -24.30 -18.53
N ASN A 211 -1.41 -25.34 -17.71
CA ASN A 211 -1.29 -26.74 -18.12
C ASN A 211 -2.57 -27.34 -18.77
N SER A 212 -3.60 -26.52 -18.93
CA SER A 212 -4.81 -26.93 -19.64
C SER A 212 -4.77 -26.54 -21.11
N THR A 213 -5.76 -26.98 -21.87
CA THR A 213 -5.95 -26.57 -23.28
C THR A 213 -6.51 -25.15 -23.44
N GLY A 214 -6.62 -24.40 -22.35
CA GLY A 214 -7.27 -23.09 -22.33
C GLY A 214 -8.79 -23.18 -22.23
N THR A 215 -9.47 -22.08 -22.60
CA THR A 215 -10.93 -22.05 -22.70
C THR A 215 -11.38 -22.17 -24.14
N THR A 216 -12.55 -22.74 -24.37
CA THR A 216 -13.20 -22.84 -25.69
C THR A 216 -14.22 -21.72 -25.91
N GLY A 217 -14.54 -20.97 -24.86
CA GLY A 217 -15.57 -19.94 -24.87
C GLY A 217 -15.10 -18.58 -25.37
N THR A 218 -16.04 -17.74 -25.75
CA THR A 218 -15.84 -16.30 -25.97
C THR A 218 -16.22 -15.53 -24.71
N ASN A 219 -15.75 -14.32 -24.53
CA ASN A 219 -15.74 -13.46 -23.31
C ASN A 219 -16.81 -13.73 -22.23
N THR A 220 -18.08 -13.91 -22.56
CA THR A 220 -19.14 -14.22 -21.58
C THR A 220 -19.36 -15.72 -21.33
N ALA A 221 -18.92 -16.58 -22.27
CA ALA A 221 -19.01 -18.02 -22.15
C ALA A 221 -17.75 -18.65 -21.54
N MET A 222 -16.63 -17.93 -21.47
CA MET A 222 -15.37 -18.41 -20.88
C MET A 222 -15.57 -18.85 -19.43
N ALA A 223 -16.36 -18.12 -18.67
CA ALA A 223 -16.59 -18.35 -17.26
C ALA A 223 -17.31 -19.69 -16.93
N ASN A 224 -18.04 -20.26 -17.90
CA ASN A 224 -18.94 -21.41 -17.67
C ASN A 224 -18.59 -22.64 -18.52
N ASP A 225 -17.40 -22.69 -19.11
CA ASP A 225 -17.00 -23.80 -19.98
C ASP A 225 -16.45 -25.03 -19.24
N GLY A 226 -16.33 -24.92 -17.91
CA GLY A 226 -15.88 -26.00 -17.02
C GLY A 226 -14.38 -26.24 -17.02
N THR A 227 -13.60 -25.53 -17.88
CA THR A 227 -12.14 -25.65 -17.91
C THR A 227 -11.48 -24.96 -16.72
N PRO A 228 -10.25 -25.32 -16.33
CA PRO A 228 -9.50 -24.60 -15.30
C PRO A 228 -9.33 -23.11 -15.60
N CYS A 229 -9.05 -22.74 -16.86
CA CYS A 229 -8.96 -21.34 -17.29
C CYS A 229 -10.30 -20.61 -17.17
N GLY A 230 -11.39 -21.22 -17.62
CA GLY A 230 -12.74 -20.65 -17.49
C GLY A 230 -13.12 -20.37 -16.03
N LYS A 231 -12.82 -21.31 -15.13
CA LYS A 231 -13.02 -21.13 -13.69
C LYS A 231 -12.17 -20.00 -13.12
N LEU A 232 -10.86 -19.99 -13.44
CA LEU A 232 -9.96 -18.93 -13.02
C LEU A 232 -10.47 -17.55 -13.46
N PHE A 233 -10.85 -17.40 -14.72
CA PHE A 233 -11.31 -16.13 -15.28
C PHE A 233 -12.63 -15.66 -14.68
N SER A 234 -13.58 -16.58 -14.48
CA SER A 234 -14.82 -16.28 -13.77
C SER A 234 -14.55 -15.71 -12.39
N MET A 235 -13.72 -16.43 -11.61
CA MET A 235 -13.44 -16.08 -10.22
C MET A 235 -12.56 -14.85 -10.04
N THR A 236 -11.85 -14.40 -11.08
CA THR A 236 -11.02 -13.19 -11.07
C THR A 236 -11.61 -12.03 -11.88
N THR A 237 -12.87 -12.13 -12.30
CA THR A 237 -13.62 -11.00 -12.87
C THR A 237 -13.82 -9.95 -11.79
N PRO A 238 -13.43 -8.68 -12.00
CA PRO A 238 -13.61 -7.63 -11.00
C PRO A 238 -15.06 -7.47 -10.56
N PRO A 239 -15.34 -7.21 -9.27
CA PRO A 239 -16.70 -7.08 -8.74
C PRO A 239 -17.36 -5.73 -9.06
N VAL A 240 -16.91 -5.05 -10.09
CA VAL A 240 -17.42 -3.75 -10.52
C VAL A 240 -18.40 -3.91 -11.67
N SER A 241 -19.45 -3.10 -11.69
CA SER A 241 -20.47 -3.17 -12.74
C SER A 241 -19.84 -2.90 -14.12
N GLY A 242 -20.09 -3.79 -15.07
CA GLY A 242 -19.55 -3.70 -16.42
C GLY A 242 -18.11 -4.18 -16.59
N ALA A 243 -17.48 -4.74 -15.55
CA ALA A 243 -16.17 -5.35 -15.66
C ALA A 243 -16.16 -6.51 -16.66
N SER A 244 -15.09 -6.61 -17.44
CA SER A 244 -14.88 -7.70 -18.38
C SER A 244 -14.18 -8.87 -17.70
N THR A 245 -14.62 -10.08 -18.03
CA THR A 245 -13.92 -11.31 -17.64
C THR A 245 -12.52 -11.32 -18.27
N PRO A 246 -11.46 -11.62 -17.52
CA PRO A 246 -10.10 -11.73 -18.07
C PRO A 246 -10.04 -12.86 -19.10
N THR A 247 -9.11 -12.74 -20.05
CA THR A 247 -8.95 -13.69 -21.16
C THR A 247 -7.59 -14.38 -21.18
N ASN A 248 -6.75 -14.05 -20.20
CA ASN A 248 -5.43 -14.65 -20.01
C ASN A 248 -5.03 -14.65 -18.53
N THR A 249 -4.00 -15.44 -18.24
CA THR A 249 -3.52 -15.66 -16.85
C THR A 249 -2.97 -14.40 -16.20
N MET A 250 -2.29 -13.53 -16.95
CA MET A 250 -1.77 -12.26 -16.40
C MET A 250 -2.89 -11.30 -16.00
N ALA A 251 -3.90 -11.13 -16.85
CA ALA A 251 -5.06 -10.29 -16.53
C ALA A 251 -5.84 -10.84 -15.32
N ALA A 252 -5.97 -12.16 -15.21
CA ALA A 252 -6.60 -12.81 -14.06
C ALA A 252 -5.84 -12.49 -12.76
N MET A 253 -4.52 -12.57 -12.79
CA MET A 253 -3.70 -12.30 -11.61
C MET A 253 -3.68 -10.83 -11.22
N LEU A 254 -3.64 -9.90 -12.19
CA LEU A 254 -3.78 -8.46 -11.94
C LEU A 254 -5.12 -8.13 -11.28
N ASN A 255 -6.21 -8.74 -11.76
CA ASN A 255 -7.52 -8.55 -11.14
C ASN A 255 -7.54 -9.06 -9.69
N LEU A 256 -6.91 -10.19 -9.42
CA LEU A 256 -6.84 -10.75 -8.06
C LEU A 256 -5.98 -9.87 -7.14
N ALA A 257 -4.89 -9.30 -7.64
CA ALA A 257 -4.05 -8.37 -6.90
C ALA A 257 -4.81 -7.07 -6.53
N HIS A 258 -5.62 -6.55 -7.46
CA HIS A 258 -6.42 -5.34 -7.23
C HIS A 258 -7.66 -5.59 -6.37
N TYR A 259 -8.23 -6.79 -6.42
CA TYR A 259 -9.45 -7.19 -5.71
C TYR A 259 -9.23 -8.47 -4.90
N PRO A 260 -8.38 -8.44 -3.89
CA PRO A 260 -7.95 -9.64 -3.18
C PRO A 260 -9.00 -10.20 -2.21
N ASN A 261 -10.12 -9.50 -1.99
CA ASN A 261 -11.16 -9.97 -1.06
C ASN A 261 -12.30 -10.70 -1.77
N PRO A 262 -12.39 -12.02 -1.63
CA PRO A 262 -13.44 -12.81 -2.25
C PRO A 262 -14.80 -12.67 -1.58
N SER A 263 -14.89 -12.17 -0.35
CA SER A 263 -16.15 -12.10 0.40
C SER A 263 -17.12 -11.04 -0.13
N VAL A 264 -16.60 -10.02 -0.83
CA VAL A 264 -17.39 -8.95 -1.45
C VAL A 264 -17.80 -9.29 -2.87
N ASN A 265 -17.15 -10.27 -3.46
CA ASN A 265 -17.30 -10.61 -4.87
C ASN A 265 -18.30 -11.75 -5.02
N THR A 266 -19.37 -11.51 -5.74
CA THR A 266 -20.39 -12.52 -6.11
C THR A 266 -19.86 -13.52 -7.15
N TRP A 267 -18.58 -13.90 -7.06
CA TRP A 267 -17.89 -14.79 -8.01
C TRP A 267 -18.32 -16.25 -7.90
N SER A 268 -19.27 -16.53 -7.05
CA SER A 268 -19.55 -17.88 -6.57
C SER A 268 -20.55 -18.68 -7.38
N THR A 269 -21.12 -18.16 -8.46
CA THR A 269 -22.17 -18.91 -9.18
C THR A 269 -21.65 -20.17 -9.88
N ASP A 270 -20.35 -20.23 -10.19
CA ASP A 270 -19.75 -21.34 -10.95
C ASP A 270 -19.02 -22.37 -10.09
N CYS A 271 -19.02 -22.17 -8.78
CA CYS A 271 -18.37 -23.07 -7.84
C CYS A 271 -19.39 -23.84 -7.01
N THR A 272 -20.10 -24.74 -7.65
CA THR A 272 -20.89 -25.74 -6.94
C THR A 272 -19.97 -26.90 -6.53
N THR A 273 -19.89 -27.17 -5.23
CA THR A 273 -19.31 -28.44 -4.77
C THR A 273 -20.09 -29.61 -5.36
N ALA A 274 -19.41 -30.70 -5.67
CA ALA A 274 -20.00 -31.94 -6.18
C ALA A 274 -21.08 -32.59 -5.24
N GLY A 275 -21.62 -31.83 -4.32
CA GLY A 275 -22.70 -32.22 -3.39
C GLY A 275 -23.78 -31.15 -3.19
N GLY A 276 -23.82 -30.09 -4.03
CA GLY A 276 -24.87 -29.06 -3.98
C GLY A 276 -24.76 -28.02 -2.85
N GLY A 277 -23.63 -27.97 -2.15
CA GLY A 277 -23.34 -26.91 -1.16
C GLY A 277 -22.81 -25.66 -1.83
N THR A 278 -23.17 -24.46 -1.31
CA THR A 278 -22.57 -23.20 -1.72
C THR A 278 -21.14 -23.09 -1.17
N SER A 279 -20.14 -23.15 -2.04
CA SER A 279 -18.74 -22.82 -1.70
C SER A 279 -18.51 -21.31 -1.75
N THR A 280 -17.60 -20.82 -0.92
CA THR A 280 -17.11 -19.43 -1.02
C THR A 280 -16.18 -19.29 -2.23
N ALA A 281 -16.08 -18.09 -2.82
CA ALA A 281 -15.16 -17.85 -3.94
C ALA A 281 -13.71 -18.19 -3.60
N THR A 282 -13.30 -17.97 -2.35
CA THR A 282 -11.95 -18.33 -1.85
C THR A 282 -11.69 -19.82 -1.92
N SER A 283 -12.64 -20.64 -1.46
CA SER A 283 -12.49 -22.09 -1.52
C SER A 283 -12.51 -22.63 -2.95
N CYS A 284 -13.11 -21.91 -3.88
CA CYS A 284 -13.13 -22.26 -5.29
C CYS A 284 -11.80 -22.00 -5.98
N LEU A 285 -11.21 -20.82 -5.77
CA LEU A 285 -9.86 -20.51 -6.25
C LEU A 285 -8.84 -21.48 -5.65
N PHE A 286 -8.94 -21.73 -4.35
CA PHE A 286 -8.11 -22.70 -3.65
C PHE A 286 -8.24 -24.10 -4.29
N GLY A 287 -9.46 -24.50 -4.68
CA GLY A 287 -9.73 -25.78 -5.33
C GLY A 287 -8.99 -25.97 -6.66
N LEU A 288 -8.64 -24.89 -7.36
CA LEU A 288 -7.79 -24.97 -8.57
C LEU A 288 -6.35 -25.39 -8.24
N SER A 289 -5.83 -25.01 -7.09
CA SER A 289 -4.45 -25.35 -6.69
C SER A 289 -4.24 -26.83 -6.39
N THR A 290 -5.31 -27.55 -6.05
CA THR A 290 -5.22 -28.96 -5.63
C THR A 290 -5.09 -29.92 -6.80
N SER A 291 -5.32 -29.48 -8.04
CA SER A 291 -5.31 -30.35 -9.21
C SER A 291 -3.90 -30.65 -9.73
N GLU A 292 -2.92 -29.81 -9.48
CA GLU A 292 -1.59 -29.89 -10.12
C GLU A 292 -0.41 -29.95 -9.15
N GLY A 293 -0.37 -29.10 -8.12
CA GLY A 293 0.58 -29.16 -6.99
C GLY A 293 2.07 -29.14 -7.33
N ALA A 294 2.50 -28.44 -8.39
CA ALA A 294 3.88 -28.45 -8.83
C ALA A 294 4.82 -27.64 -7.91
N TYR A 295 4.28 -26.58 -7.31
CA TYR A 295 5.05 -25.75 -6.39
C TYR A 295 4.89 -26.30 -4.97
N GLY A 296 6.03 -26.64 -4.36
CA GLY A 296 6.04 -27.26 -3.03
C GLY A 296 5.81 -26.25 -1.91
N GLY A 297 5.09 -26.70 -0.86
CA GLY A 297 4.87 -25.89 0.34
C GLY A 297 3.74 -24.88 0.26
N PRO A 298 2.70 -25.03 -0.60
CA PRO A 298 1.57 -24.13 -0.62
C PRO A 298 0.78 -24.20 0.68
N LEU A 299 -0.07 -23.21 0.91
CA LEU A 299 -1.04 -23.25 2.00
C LEU A 299 -1.93 -24.51 1.86
N THR A 300 -2.24 -25.12 3.00
CA THR A 300 -3.09 -26.33 3.07
C THR A 300 -4.59 -26.03 3.16
N SER A 301 -4.94 -24.75 3.28
CA SER A 301 -6.33 -24.26 3.32
C SER A 301 -6.42 -22.92 2.60
N ALA A 302 -7.62 -22.58 2.15
CA ALA A 302 -7.88 -21.29 1.51
C ALA A 302 -7.53 -20.13 2.45
N PRO A 303 -6.79 -19.11 1.97
CA PRO A 303 -6.54 -17.91 2.75
C PRO A 303 -7.84 -17.09 2.92
N PRO A 304 -7.94 -16.18 3.89
CA PRO A 304 -9.11 -15.32 4.06
C PRO A 304 -9.22 -14.27 2.94
N ASP A 305 -8.10 -13.86 2.40
CA ASP A 305 -7.98 -12.99 1.22
C ASP A 305 -6.71 -13.35 0.42
N TRP A 306 -6.51 -12.68 -0.71
CA TRP A 306 -5.45 -12.95 -1.67
C TRP A 306 -4.39 -11.83 -1.72
N ALA A 307 -4.29 -10.99 -0.70
CA ALA A 307 -3.28 -9.93 -0.66
C ALA A 307 -1.91 -10.48 -0.25
N LEU A 308 -0.87 -10.09 -0.95
CA LEU A 308 0.50 -10.44 -0.57
C LEU A 308 1.05 -9.45 0.46
N ALA A 309 1.50 -9.96 1.60
CA ALA A 309 2.00 -9.16 2.70
C ALA A 309 3.40 -9.63 3.15
N VAL A 310 4.36 -8.71 3.17
CA VAL A 310 5.68 -8.93 3.77
C VAL A 310 5.68 -8.41 5.20
N VAL A 311 6.22 -9.19 6.14
CA VAL A 311 6.19 -8.85 7.57
C VAL A 311 7.57 -8.73 8.14
N TRP A 312 7.91 -7.55 8.68
CA TRP A 312 9.11 -7.34 9.48
C TRP A 312 8.79 -7.56 10.95
N PRO A 313 9.41 -8.58 11.59
CA PRO A 313 9.08 -8.96 12.94
C PRO A 313 9.62 -7.98 13.97
N GLN A 314 9.16 -8.14 15.22
CA GLN A 314 9.74 -7.46 16.38
C GLN A 314 11.25 -7.60 16.41
N GLY A 315 11.95 -6.52 16.73
CA GLY A 315 13.42 -6.47 16.83
C GLY A 315 14.13 -6.14 15.52
N TYR A 316 13.42 -6.11 14.38
CA TYR A 316 14.03 -5.69 13.11
C TYR A 316 14.46 -4.22 13.16
N GLY A 317 15.66 -3.93 12.65
CA GLY A 317 16.21 -2.56 12.63
C GLY A 317 17.13 -2.23 13.80
N VAL A 318 17.42 -3.17 14.68
CA VAL A 318 18.36 -2.94 15.79
C VAL A 318 19.74 -2.55 15.26
N GLN A 319 20.13 -1.31 15.54
CA GLN A 319 21.49 -0.83 15.30
C GLN A 319 22.29 -0.95 16.60
N THR A 320 23.30 -1.79 16.62
CA THR A 320 24.37 -1.75 17.63
C THR A 320 25.36 -0.66 17.22
N GLY A 321 25.09 0.59 17.52
CA GLY A 321 25.92 1.71 17.09
C GLY A 321 26.07 2.79 18.14
N ALA A 322 27.02 3.67 17.95
CA ALA A 322 27.49 4.70 18.91
C ALA A 322 26.42 5.72 19.38
N ASN A 323 25.24 5.71 18.82
CA ASN A 323 24.13 6.60 19.20
C ASN A 323 23.07 5.90 20.08
N CYS A 324 23.32 4.66 20.48
CA CYS A 324 22.46 3.89 21.35
C CYS A 324 23.07 3.80 22.76
N SER A 325 22.60 4.60 23.70
CA SER A 325 22.96 4.48 25.12
C SER A 325 21.93 3.58 25.83
N GLY A 326 22.22 2.27 25.92
CA GLY A 326 21.37 1.33 26.64
C GLY A 326 21.25 -0.03 25.95
N THR A 327 20.85 -1.04 26.68
CA THR A 327 20.88 -2.45 26.26
C THR A 327 19.83 -2.84 25.23
N THR A 328 18.98 -1.91 24.79
CA THR A 328 17.94 -2.13 23.77
C THR A 328 17.60 -0.82 23.07
N CYS A 329 18.48 -0.34 22.18
CA CYS A 329 18.00 0.51 21.10
C CYS A 329 17.22 -0.42 20.18
N GLY A 330 15.95 -0.56 20.49
CA GLY A 330 15.16 -1.60 19.91
C GLY A 330 14.77 -1.27 18.50
N GLY A 331 14.89 -2.21 17.62
CA GLY A 331 14.20 -2.26 16.36
C GLY A 331 12.67 -2.10 16.50
N ILE A 332 11.90 -2.51 15.52
CA ILE A 332 10.43 -2.47 15.57
C ILE A 332 9.94 -3.14 16.87
N ASN A 333 9.32 -2.37 17.74
CA ASN A 333 8.79 -2.84 19.02
C ASN A 333 7.59 -1.97 19.42
N TYR A 334 6.45 -2.57 19.77
CA TYR A 334 5.22 -1.82 19.98
C TYR A 334 5.05 -0.70 18.94
N ALA A 335 5.16 -1.08 17.66
CA ALA A 335 5.08 -0.13 16.57
C ALA A 335 3.75 0.61 16.61
N TYR A 336 3.80 1.93 16.74
CA TYR A 336 2.64 2.75 17.05
C TYR A 336 2.18 3.58 15.85
N TYR A 337 3.12 4.10 15.07
CA TYR A 337 2.86 4.89 13.88
C TYR A 337 3.94 4.68 12.83
N VAL A 338 3.57 4.87 11.56
CA VAL A 338 4.50 4.84 10.43
C VAL A 338 4.32 6.09 9.59
N ALA A 339 5.41 6.68 9.16
CA ALA A 339 5.44 7.77 8.19
C ALA A 339 6.44 7.46 7.09
N LEU A 340 6.22 8.01 5.91
CA LEU A 340 7.10 7.91 4.76
C LEU A 340 7.56 9.31 4.36
N ASP A 341 8.78 9.44 3.85
CA ASP A 341 9.20 10.66 3.19
C ASP A 341 9.00 10.56 1.67
N TYR A 342 9.32 11.66 0.95
CA TYR A 342 9.16 11.74 -0.51
C TYR A 342 10.07 10.79 -1.30
N GLN A 343 11.00 10.10 -0.63
CA GLN A 343 11.86 9.08 -1.21
C GLN A 343 11.42 7.65 -0.86
N ASP A 344 10.23 7.50 -0.28
CA ASP A 344 9.68 6.25 0.26
C ASP A 344 10.53 5.65 1.39
N ASN A 345 11.39 6.44 2.06
CA ASN A 345 12.02 5.98 3.30
C ASN A 345 10.97 5.83 4.39
N VAL A 346 11.12 4.79 5.20
CA VAL A 346 10.12 4.37 6.18
C VAL A 346 10.57 4.76 7.58
N TYR A 347 9.70 5.43 8.33
CA TYR A 347 9.95 5.83 9.72
C TYR A 347 8.92 5.20 10.63
N VAL A 348 9.37 4.40 11.60
CA VAL A 348 8.50 3.69 12.55
C VAL A 348 8.68 4.28 13.93
N LEU A 349 7.59 4.80 14.47
CA LEU A 349 7.51 5.21 15.88
C LEU A 349 7.24 4.00 16.75
N ASN A 350 8.09 3.79 17.72
CA ASN A 350 7.98 2.70 18.69
C ASN A 350 7.79 3.21 20.11
N THR A 351 7.12 2.39 20.92
CA THR A 351 7.02 2.53 22.36
C THR A 351 7.42 1.21 23.02
N ASP A 352 7.51 1.14 24.34
CA ASP A 352 7.74 -0.12 25.06
C ASP A 352 6.45 -0.74 25.62
N SER A 353 5.36 0.02 25.63
CA SER A 353 4.06 -0.49 26.06
C SER A 353 2.91 0.31 25.43
N GLY A 354 1.76 -0.35 25.28
CA GLY A 354 0.56 0.30 24.71
C GLY A 354 -0.18 1.22 25.67
N THR A 355 0.00 1.10 26.98
CA THR A 355 -0.81 1.80 28.00
C THR A 355 -0.02 2.74 28.88
N SER A 356 1.22 2.43 29.15
CA SER A 356 2.09 3.24 30.02
C SER A 356 3.53 3.12 29.51
N PRO A 357 3.82 3.73 28.36
CA PRO A 357 5.16 3.64 27.79
C PRO A 357 6.20 4.28 28.73
N THR A 358 7.39 3.68 28.82
CA THR A 358 8.53 4.24 29.55
C THR A 358 9.53 4.91 28.62
N TYR A 359 9.45 4.64 27.33
CA TYR A 359 10.21 5.35 26.28
C TYR A 359 9.47 5.38 24.94
N THR A 360 9.93 6.27 24.08
CA THR A 360 9.65 6.27 22.65
C THR A 360 10.93 6.41 21.86
N ASN A 361 10.98 5.80 20.68
CA ASN A 361 12.05 6.03 19.69
C ASN A 361 11.49 5.97 18.27
N ILE A 362 12.31 6.40 17.31
CA ILE A 362 12.00 6.34 15.89
C ILE A 362 13.10 5.52 15.21
N ASN A 363 12.71 4.53 14.43
CA ASN A 363 13.59 3.81 13.54
C ASN A 363 13.35 4.28 12.10
N GLY A 364 14.43 4.61 11.41
CA GLY A 364 14.43 5.00 10.01
C GLY A 364 15.03 3.89 9.14
N PHE A 365 14.37 3.64 8.02
CA PHE A 365 14.75 2.64 7.02
C PHE A 365 14.73 3.26 5.63
N GLY A 366 15.57 2.76 4.74
CA GLY A 366 15.45 3.04 3.31
C GLY A 366 14.20 2.41 2.68
N PRO A 367 13.89 2.71 1.41
CA PRO A 367 12.72 2.14 0.73
C PRO A 367 12.81 0.62 0.56
N ASP A 368 14.03 0.05 0.57
CA ASP A 368 14.29 -1.39 0.58
C ASP A 368 14.33 -1.98 2.01
N MET A 369 13.88 -1.23 2.99
CA MET A 369 13.94 -1.56 4.41
C MET A 369 15.36 -1.75 4.97
N THR A 370 16.41 -1.30 4.29
CA THR A 370 17.73 -1.24 4.89
C THR A 370 17.73 -0.29 6.09
N PRO A 371 18.13 -0.74 7.31
CA PRO A 371 18.15 0.13 8.47
C PRO A 371 19.13 1.30 8.31
N VAL A 372 18.66 2.52 8.57
CA VAL A 372 19.46 3.77 8.45
C VAL A 372 19.84 4.27 9.83
N PHE A 373 18.88 4.39 10.74
CA PHE A 373 19.15 4.85 12.11
C PHE A 373 18.07 4.36 13.10
N ALA A 374 18.41 4.46 14.39
CA ALA A 374 17.45 4.49 15.48
C ALA A 374 17.74 5.71 16.36
N THR A 375 16.72 6.48 16.75
CA THR A 375 16.91 7.54 17.74
C THR A 375 17.17 6.95 19.11
N ALA A 376 17.80 7.73 20.00
CA ALA A 376 17.90 7.34 21.41
C ALA A 376 16.49 7.21 22.01
N ASN A 377 16.35 6.30 22.99
CA ASN A 377 15.12 6.16 23.75
C ASN A 377 14.84 7.45 24.53
N ASP A 378 13.72 8.10 24.21
CA ASP A 378 13.28 9.27 24.96
C ASP A 378 12.42 8.82 26.12
N THR A 379 12.97 8.95 27.32
CA THR A 379 12.29 8.57 28.59
C THR A 379 11.58 9.75 29.26
N THR A 380 11.72 10.95 28.73
CA THR A 380 11.14 12.17 29.27
C THR A 380 9.82 12.53 28.58
N TYR A 381 9.75 12.29 27.29
CA TYR A 381 8.62 12.64 26.44
C TYR A 381 8.07 11.40 25.74
N ILE A 382 7.47 10.54 26.51
CA ILE A 382 7.12 9.16 26.17
C ILE A 382 5.78 8.96 25.47
N LEU A 383 5.05 10.05 25.20
CA LEU A 383 3.74 9.97 24.56
C LEU A 383 3.73 10.65 23.19
N ILE A 384 4.67 10.29 22.30
CA ILE A 384 4.47 10.59 20.88
C ILE A 384 3.31 9.73 20.41
N LYS A 385 2.31 10.36 19.80
CA LYS A 385 1.14 9.64 19.27
C LYS A 385 1.20 9.48 17.77
N GLU A 386 1.87 10.40 17.10
CA GLU A 386 1.97 10.47 15.66
C GLU A 386 3.30 11.06 15.24
N ILE A 387 3.82 10.62 14.12
CA ILE A 387 4.96 11.22 13.44
C ILE A 387 4.56 11.57 12.01
N ALA A 388 5.17 12.61 11.50
CA ALA A 388 5.03 13.01 10.10
C ALA A 388 6.39 13.40 9.54
N THR A 389 6.52 13.41 8.23
CA THR A 389 7.74 13.83 7.54
C THR A 389 7.51 15.12 6.78
N ASP A 390 8.54 15.93 6.60
CA ASP A 390 8.50 17.11 5.75
C ASP A 390 9.39 16.93 4.51
N ILE A 391 9.27 17.86 3.56
CA ILE A 391 10.09 17.86 2.35
C ILE A 391 11.52 18.38 2.59
N ALA A 392 11.83 18.88 3.78
CA ALA A 392 13.14 19.39 4.13
C ALA A 392 14.07 18.31 4.73
N GLY A 393 13.57 17.09 4.88
CA GLY A 393 14.35 15.97 5.40
C GLY A 393 14.26 15.82 6.91
N HIS A 394 13.07 16.02 7.47
CA HIS A 394 12.82 15.85 8.90
C HIS A 394 11.71 14.84 9.19
N VAL A 395 11.82 14.19 10.35
CA VAL A 395 10.72 13.49 11.01
C VAL A 395 10.28 14.35 12.20
N LEU A 396 9.01 14.69 12.21
CA LEU A 396 8.40 15.51 13.25
C LEU A 396 7.53 14.65 14.15
N GLY A 397 7.72 14.76 15.45
CA GLY A 397 6.91 14.07 16.46
C GLY A 397 6.43 15.05 17.51
N ILE A 398 5.20 14.86 17.96
CA ILE A 398 4.61 15.67 19.02
C ILE A 398 4.46 14.82 20.27
N ASN A 399 5.14 15.24 21.32
CA ASN A 399 5.17 14.54 22.59
C ASN A 399 4.31 15.22 23.62
N ALA A 400 3.48 14.44 24.32
CA ALA A 400 2.91 14.84 25.59
C ALA A 400 3.86 14.48 26.74
N ALA A 401 3.99 15.35 27.73
CA ALA A 401 4.76 15.06 28.93
C ALA A 401 4.06 13.99 29.78
N THR A 402 4.85 13.16 30.47
CA THR A 402 4.35 12.10 31.38
C THR A 402 3.69 12.60 32.65
N SER A 403 3.89 13.87 32.98
CA SER A 403 3.36 14.47 34.21
C SER A 403 2.44 15.65 33.90
N SER A 404 1.52 15.89 34.82
CA SER A 404 0.61 17.05 34.85
C SER A 404 1.31 18.43 34.81
N SER A 405 2.63 18.49 34.70
CA SER A 405 3.45 19.71 34.60
C SER A 405 3.48 20.38 33.23
N GLY A 406 2.72 19.89 32.26
CA GLY A 406 2.27 20.72 31.14
C GLY A 406 3.25 21.02 30.02
N ASN A 407 4.39 20.39 29.94
CA ASN A 407 5.37 20.67 28.89
C ASN A 407 5.24 19.68 27.73
N ASN A 408 4.46 20.04 26.72
CA ASN A 408 4.38 19.33 25.46
C ASN A 408 5.44 19.89 24.49
N TYR A 409 6.04 19.05 23.66
CA TYR A 409 7.11 19.46 22.78
C TYR A 409 6.89 19.00 21.35
N LEU A 410 7.21 19.88 20.41
CA LEU A 410 7.52 19.50 19.05
C LEU A 410 8.97 19.01 19.01
N ARG A 411 9.17 17.78 18.57
CA ARG A 411 10.47 17.17 18.33
C ARG A 411 10.70 17.05 16.85
N VAL A 412 11.88 17.45 16.39
CA VAL A 412 12.27 17.38 14.99
C VAL A 412 13.58 16.63 14.88
N TYR A 413 13.57 15.55 14.12
CA TYR A 413 14.71 14.68 13.91
C TYR A 413 15.15 14.72 12.45
N SER A 414 16.46 14.60 12.21
CA SER A 414 17.00 14.44 10.87
C SER A 414 16.65 13.09 10.29
N THR A 415 16.17 13.03 9.05
CA THR A 415 15.95 11.78 8.31
C THR A 415 17.25 11.07 7.97
N ALA A 416 18.38 11.78 7.92
CA ALA A 416 19.66 11.20 7.54
C ALA A 416 20.29 10.32 8.64
N ASN A 417 20.05 10.63 9.93
CA ASN A 417 20.76 9.95 11.02
C ASN A 417 19.98 9.92 12.36
N GLY A 418 18.74 10.36 12.39
CA GLY A 418 17.91 10.39 13.59
C GLY A 418 18.35 11.38 14.68
N SER A 419 19.27 12.31 14.40
CA SER A 419 19.68 13.30 15.39
C SER A 419 18.55 14.27 15.70
N LEU A 420 18.36 14.59 16.99
CA LEU A 420 17.40 15.61 17.41
C LEU A 420 17.91 16.99 17.03
N LEU A 421 17.18 17.67 16.15
CA LEU A 421 17.51 19.02 15.67
C LEU A 421 16.79 20.12 16.46
N VAL A 422 15.52 19.89 16.81
CA VAL A 422 14.67 20.84 17.54
C VAL A 422 13.92 20.15 18.65
N SER A 423 13.86 20.83 19.79
CA SER A 423 12.96 20.51 20.89
C SER A 423 12.33 21.81 21.37
N THR A 424 11.16 22.11 20.88
CA THR A 424 10.43 23.36 21.20
C THR A 424 9.16 23.05 21.94
N GLN A 425 8.90 23.79 23.03
CA GLN A 425 7.67 23.63 23.79
C GLN A 425 6.44 23.92 22.92
N ALA A 426 5.56 22.97 22.79
CA ALA A 426 4.27 23.15 22.15
C ALA A 426 3.34 23.88 23.13
N PRO A 427 2.78 25.02 22.75
CA PRO A 427 1.97 25.85 23.64
C PRO A 427 0.54 25.29 23.84
N THR A 428 0.33 24.03 23.59
CA THR A 428 -0.97 23.33 23.77
C THR A 428 -0.86 22.26 24.84
N SER A 429 -1.91 22.09 25.62
CA SER A 429 -2.02 20.95 26.54
C SER A 429 -2.49 19.71 25.79
N SER A 430 -1.86 18.57 26.01
CA SER A 430 -2.25 17.26 25.46
C SER A 430 -2.51 17.26 23.94
N PRO A 431 -1.48 17.48 23.10
CA PRO A 431 -1.63 17.39 21.66
C PRO A 431 -2.07 15.97 21.26
N LEU A 432 -2.96 15.87 20.28
CA LEU A 432 -3.54 14.61 19.84
C LEU A 432 -3.16 14.24 18.41
N ASP A 433 -3.01 15.25 17.53
CA ASP A 433 -2.82 15.04 16.11
C ASP A 433 -2.05 16.18 15.48
N ALA A 434 -1.34 15.88 14.38
CA ALA A 434 -0.57 16.85 13.64
C ALA A 434 -0.66 16.60 12.14
N VAL A 435 -0.93 17.65 11.38
CA VAL A 435 -0.93 17.61 9.92
C VAL A 435 0.13 18.55 9.38
N ILE A 436 0.96 18.04 8.48
CA ILE A 436 1.96 18.84 7.79
C ILE A 436 1.39 19.29 6.45
N ASP A 437 1.39 20.60 6.24
CA ASP A 437 1.32 21.16 4.91
C ASP A 437 2.72 21.14 4.29
N THR A 438 3.08 20.03 3.68
CA THR A 438 4.40 19.80 3.11
C THR A 438 4.73 20.77 1.98
N TYR A 439 3.72 21.36 1.36
CA TYR A 439 3.93 22.39 0.32
C TYR A 439 4.49 23.69 0.89
N ASN A 440 4.04 24.09 2.07
CA ASN A 440 4.46 25.33 2.72
C ASN A 440 5.32 25.10 3.97
N ASN A 441 5.68 23.84 4.26
CA ASN A 441 6.40 23.47 5.50
C ASN A 441 5.70 23.97 6.76
N VAL A 442 4.39 23.78 6.84
CA VAL A 442 3.56 24.22 7.96
C VAL A 442 2.98 23.01 8.65
N LEU A 443 3.16 22.94 9.96
CA LEU A 443 2.60 21.93 10.82
C LEU A 443 1.40 22.51 11.59
N TYR A 444 0.28 21.80 11.54
CA TYR A 444 -0.92 22.12 12.32
C TYR A 444 -1.06 21.13 13.46
N LEU A 445 -1.36 21.64 14.64
CA LEU A 445 -1.51 20.86 15.86
C LEU A 445 -2.92 20.98 16.39
N SER A 446 -3.51 19.86 16.71
CA SER A 446 -4.72 19.79 17.52
C SER A 446 -4.42 19.55 19.00
N SER A 447 -5.38 19.85 19.88
CA SER A 447 -5.30 19.60 21.31
C SER A 447 -6.66 19.12 21.84
N SER A 448 -6.63 18.25 22.84
CA SER A 448 -7.84 17.80 23.54
C SER A 448 -8.51 18.86 24.40
N THR A 449 -7.88 20.04 24.58
CA THR A 449 -8.39 21.12 25.45
C THR A 449 -9.09 22.19 24.63
N SER A 450 -10.32 22.52 25.00
CA SER A 450 -11.08 23.60 24.37
C SER A 450 -10.40 24.96 24.48
N GLY A 451 -10.60 25.84 23.50
CA GLY A 451 -10.16 27.24 23.53
C GLY A 451 -8.71 27.54 23.15
N THR A 452 -7.82 26.54 23.06
CA THR A 452 -6.43 26.69 22.64
C THR A 452 -5.98 25.55 21.72
N SER A 453 -6.93 24.99 21.01
CA SER A 453 -6.80 23.68 20.39
C SER A 453 -6.02 23.66 19.07
N LEU A 454 -5.91 24.79 18.38
CA LEU A 454 -5.20 24.84 17.10
C LEU A 454 -3.99 25.76 17.15
N ARG A 455 -2.86 25.22 16.69
CA ARG A 455 -1.59 25.94 16.53
C ARG A 455 -1.02 25.67 15.15
N ARG A 456 -0.32 26.65 14.61
CA ARG A 456 0.47 26.51 13.41
C ARG A 456 1.93 26.75 13.74
N PHE A 457 2.80 25.88 13.23
CA PHE A 457 4.25 26.07 13.25
C PHE A 457 4.71 26.27 11.82
N THR A 458 5.31 27.41 11.55
CA THR A 458 5.88 27.71 10.25
C THR A 458 7.35 27.37 10.27
N TYR A 459 7.76 26.54 9.33
CA TYR A 459 9.15 26.16 9.12
C TYR A 459 9.98 27.35 8.64
N GLY A 460 11.22 27.43 9.13
CA GLY A 460 12.25 28.35 8.72
C GLY A 460 13.64 27.79 9.00
N GLY A 461 14.65 28.51 8.68
CA GLY A 461 16.05 28.07 8.83
C GLY A 461 16.51 27.18 7.68
N THR A 462 17.35 26.19 8.01
CA THR A 462 17.89 25.23 7.04
C THR A 462 17.54 23.80 7.48
N SER A 463 17.70 22.82 6.60
CA SER A 463 17.48 21.41 6.95
C SER A 463 18.40 20.90 8.07
N ALA A 464 19.59 21.48 8.24
CA ALA A 464 20.49 21.12 9.34
C ALA A 464 20.22 21.90 10.64
N ALA A 465 19.55 23.06 10.55
CA ALA A 465 19.21 23.93 11.68
C ALA A 465 17.81 24.52 11.47
N PRO A 466 16.75 23.69 11.54
CA PRO A 466 15.39 24.15 11.33
C PRO A 466 14.92 25.01 12.51
N THR A 467 14.04 25.94 12.21
CA THR A 467 13.34 26.76 13.20
C THR A 467 11.85 26.68 12.96
N TYR A 468 11.05 26.77 14.03
CA TYR A 468 9.59 26.73 13.95
C TYR A 468 9.02 27.91 14.72
N THR A 469 8.34 28.79 14.00
CA THR A 469 7.64 29.94 14.60
C THR A 469 6.19 29.58 14.85
N THR A 470 5.74 29.72 16.10
CA THR A 470 4.37 29.34 16.47
C THR A 470 3.40 30.50 16.32
N ALA A 471 2.19 30.22 15.87
CA ALA A 471 1.06 31.14 15.85
C ALA A 471 -0.20 30.42 16.32
N THR A 472 -1.01 31.14 17.11
CA THR A 472 -2.37 30.70 17.41
C THR A 472 -3.22 30.88 16.17
N LEU A 473 -3.95 29.85 15.78
CA LEU A 473 -4.93 29.96 14.71
C LEU A 473 -6.25 30.52 15.26
N THR A 474 -6.92 31.30 14.45
CA THR A 474 -8.31 31.69 14.64
C THR A 474 -9.08 31.13 13.45
N PRO A 475 -10.17 30.39 13.62
CA PRO A 475 -10.90 30.16 14.87
C PRO A 475 -10.30 29.06 15.76
N GLN A 476 -10.71 29.01 17.03
CA GLN A 476 -10.41 27.92 17.95
C GLN A 476 -11.60 26.98 18.06
N LEU A 477 -11.35 25.69 18.29
CA LEU A 477 -12.39 24.70 18.53
C LEU A 477 -13.05 24.88 19.88
N THR A 478 -14.35 24.61 19.97
CA THR A 478 -15.12 24.75 21.19
C THR A 478 -15.06 23.54 22.11
N GLY A 479 -14.71 22.37 21.53
CA GLY A 479 -14.48 21.12 22.25
C GLY A 479 -13.06 20.61 22.04
N GLY A 480 -12.77 19.39 22.47
CA GLY A 480 -11.50 18.75 22.22
C GLY A 480 -11.42 18.22 20.80
N ALA A 481 -10.48 18.72 19.99
CA ALA A 481 -10.18 18.13 18.71
C ALA A 481 -9.58 16.73 18.91
N MET A 482 -10.11 15.76 18.16
CA MET A 482 -9.58 14.39 18.17
C MET A 482 -8.54 14.20 17.06
N GLN A 483 -8.89 14.58 15.85
CA GLN A 483 -8.00 14.58 14.69
C GLN A 483 -8.34 15.72 13.73
N LEU A 484 -7.39 16.07 12.88
CA LEU A 484 -7.58 17.11 11.87
C LEU A 484 -6.93 16.70 10.54
N THR A 485 -7.41 17.32 9.47
CA THR A 485 -6.85 17.19 8.14
C THR A 485 -6.96 18.51 7.37
N LEU A 486 -6.19 18.61 6.30
CA LEU A 486 -6.24 19.74 5.37
C LEU A 486 -6.65 19.22 3.98
N ASP A 487 -7.44 20.01 3.26
CA ASP A 487 -7.64 19.76 1.83
C ASP A 487 -6.60 20.49 0.97
N ALA A 488 -6.68 20.33 -0.36
CA ALA A 488 -5.77 20.94 -1.33
C ALA A 488 -5.70 22.47 -1.26
N ASN A 489 -6.70 23.11 -0.69
CA ASN A 489 -6.79 24.56 -0.53
C ASN A 489 -6.38 25.02 0.88
N LEU A 490 -5.84 24.12 1.69
CA LEU A 490 -5.51 24.33 3.11
C LEU A 490 -6.73 24.69 3.96
N ASN A 491 -7.93 24.27 3.57
CA ASN A 491 -9.07 24.31 4.47
C ASN A 491 -8.87 23.30 5.59
N ILE A 492 -9.22 23.68 6.80
CA ILE A 492 -9.09 22.84 7.99
C ILE A 492 -10.39 22.07 8.21
N TYR A 493 -10.27 20.78 8.42
CA TYR A 493 -11.33 19.90 8.90
C TYR A 493 -10.86 19.29 10.22
N ALA A 494 -11.65 19.41 11.26
CA ALA A 494 -11.34 18.84 12.56
C ALA A 494 -12.48 17.95 13.03
N GLN A 495 -12.15 16.72 13.43
CA GLN A 495 -13.08 15.87 14.15
C GLN A 495 -13.07 16.29 15.61
N GLU A 496 -14.23 16.60 16.16
CA GLU A 496 -14.40 16.99 17.55
C GLU A 496 -15.38 16.04 18.26
N ALA A 497 -15.02 15.63 19.47
CA ALA A 497 -15.90 14.91 20.37
C ALA A 497 -16.43 15.86 21.45
N SER A 498 -17.74 16.00 21.53
CA SER A 498 -18.36 16.77 22.63
C SER A 498 -18.40 15.95 23.92
N SER A 499 -18.49 16.65 25.04
CA SER A 499 -18.71 16.03 26.37
C SER A 499 -20.01 15.22 26.47
N SER A 500 -20.91 15.37 25.51
CA SER A 500 -22.19 14.65 25.42
C SER A 500 -22.18 13.48 24.44
N ASN A 501 -20.99 12.97 24.10
CA ASN A 501 -20.83 11.82 23.24
C ASN A 501 -21.34 12.00 21.79
N THR A 502 -21.40 13.24 21.30
CA THR A 502 -21.70 13.53 19.91
C THR A 502 -20.44 13.87 19.16
N PHE A 503 -20.24 13.22 18.01
CA PHE A 503 -19.17 13.56 17.08
C PHE A 503 -19.65 14.64 16.11
N LYS A 504 -18.76 15.56 15.80
CA LYS A 504 -18.97 16.58 14.79
C LYS A 504 -17.70 16.82 13.98
N VAL A 505 -17.88 17.39 12.82
CA VAL A 505 -16.79 17.89 11.98
C VAL A 505 -16.90 19.41 11.95
N ASP A 506 -15.82 20.05 12.31
CA ASP A 506 -15.63 21.50 12.24
C ASP A 506 -14.80 21.84 11.02
N TYR A 507 -15.21 22.87 10.28
CA TYR A 507 -14.61 23.30 9.03
C TYR A 507 -14.25 24.78 9.08
N ALA A 508 -13.03 25.12 8.66
CA ALA A 508 -12.60 26.50 8.44
C ALA A 508 -12.01 26.67 7.05
N ALA A 509 -12.62 27.54 6.24
CA ALA A 509 -12.11 27.86 4.91
C ALA A 509 -10.85 28.71 4.99
N ASN A 510 -9.85 28.36 4.20
CA ASN A 510 -8.71 29.23 3.96
C ASN A 510 -9.13 30.37 3.02
N THR A 511 -9.04 31.61 3.50
CA THR A 511 -9.30 32.84 2.74
C THR A 511 -8.00 33.55 2.33
N GLY A 512 -6.85 33.04 2.76
CA GLY A 512 -5.53 33.54 2.42
C GLY A 512 -4.92 32.84 1.21
N THR A 513 -3.60 32.97 1.11
CA THR A 513 -2.79 32.25 0.12
C THR A 513 -2.16 31.00 0.74
N TYR A 514 -1.57 30.13 -0.07
CA TYR A 514 -0.81 28.98 0.45
C TYR A 514 0.39 29.40 1.32
N ALA A 515 1.07 30.47 0.97
CA ALA A 515 2.19 30.99 1.76
C ALA A 515 1.74 31.68 3.06
N ALA A 516 0.54 32.23 3.08
CA ALA A 516 -0.05 32.93 4.22
C ALA A 516 -1.53 32.55 4.36
N PRO A 517 -1.84 31.32 4.80
CA PRO A 517 -3.21 30.89 5.00
C PRO A 517 -3.87 31.69 6.13
N ALA A 518 -5.11 32.10 5.90
CA ALA A 518 -5.92 32.86 6.82
C ALA A 518 -7.32 32.23 6.93
N TYR A 519 -7.91 32.32 8.11
CA TYR A 519 -9.21 31.68 8.39
C TYR A 519 -10.16 32.70 9.03
N GLY A 520 -11.45 32.48 8.86
CA GLY A 520 -12.48 33.30 9.47
C GLY A 520 -12.49 33.20 11.01
N SER A 521 -13.36 33.96 11.66
CA SER A 521 -13.44 34.03 13.13
C SER A 521 -14.17 32.85 13.77
N ALA A 522 -14.85 32.00 13.01
CA ALA A 522 -15.62 30.85 13.50
C ALA A 522 -15.53 29.66 12.57
N PHE A 523 -15.61 28.45 13.14
CA PHE A 523 -15.84 27.23 12.38
C PHE A 523 -17.29 27.10 11.93
N THR A 524 -17.50 26.47 10.79
CA THR A 524 -18.79 25.89 10.42
C THR A 524 -18.82 24.44 10.89
N THR A 525 -19.85 24.07 11.62
CA THR A 525 -19.96 22.78 12.29
C THR A 525 -21.07 21.94 11.70
N THR A 526 -20.82 20.66 11.48
CA THR A 526 -21.83 19.66 11.11
C THR A 526 -21.79 18.49 12.08
N SER A 527 -22.93 18.18 12.70
CA SER A 527 -23.08 16.98 13.53
C SER A 527 -23.20 15.74 12.67
N LEU A 528 -22.56 14.64 13.07
CA LEU A 528 -22.71 13.34 12.41
C LEU A 528 -24.08 12.75 12.77
N SER A 529 -24.81 12.24 11.77
CA SER A 529 -26.12 11.63 11.97
C SER A 529 -26.00 10.26 12.63
N GLY A 530 -26.75 10.07 13.71
CA GLY A 530 -26.79 8.86 14.53
C GLY A 530 -26.24 9.10 15.92
N ASN A 531 -26.85 8.49 16.92
CA ASN A 531 -26.37 8.51 18.29
C ASN A 531 -25.09 7.69 18.41
N VAL A 532 -23.97 8.32 18.11
CA VAL A 532 -22.66 7.71 18.27
C VAL A 532 -22.31 7.78 19.76
N SER A 533 -22.59 6.69 20.47
CA SER A 533 -22.31 6.63 21.91
C SER A 533 -20.82 6.39 22.15
N LEU A 534 -20.16 7.30 22.87
CA LEU A 534 -18.81 7.10 23.40
C LEU A 534 -18.73 6.02 24.48
N SER A 535 -19.89 5.45 24.90
CA SER A 535 -19.92 4.41 25.93
C SER A 535 -19.33 3.09 25.46
N VAL A 536 -19.08 2.94 24.16
CA VAL A 536 -18.40 1.78 23.58
C VAL A 536 -16.93 2.17 23.31
N SER A 537 -16.06 1.87 24.24
CA SER A 537 -14.61 1.99 24.03
C SER A 537 -14.13 0.74 23.25
N PRO A 538 -13.28 0.89 22.21
CA PRO A 538 -12.59 2.10 21.75
C PRO A 538 -13.42 2.89 20.72
N VAL A 539 -13.22 4.19 20.70
CA VAL A 539 -13.87 5.11 19.79
C VAL A 539 -13.09 5.16 18.48
N SER A 540 -13.77 5.08 17.34
CA SER A 540 -13.15 5.30 16.02
C SER A 540 -12.76 6.76 15.87
N PHE A 541 -11.53 6.98 15.44
CA PHE A 541 -10.97 8.28 15.10
C PHE A 541 -10.52 8.28 13.66
N GLY A 542 -10.19 9.40 13.13
CA GLY A 542 -9.67 9.58 11.79
C GLY A 542 -10.54 10.54 10.99
N ILE A 543 -9.88 11.45 10.32
CA ILE A 543 -10.53 12.34 9.37
C ILE A 543 -9.58 12.57 8.18
N VAL A 544 -10.12 12.46 6.97
CA VAL A 544 -9.41 12.80 5.73
C VAL A 544 -10.33 13.61 4.83
N ALA A 545 -9.76 14.47 3.99
CA ALA A 545 -10.50 15.27 3.02
C ALA A 545 -10.04 14.93 1.60
N ASP A 546 -10.98 14.76 0.67
CA ASP A 546 -10.69 14.49 -0.73
C ASP A 546 -10.41 15.79 -1.53
N ALA A 547 -10.03 15.64 -2.79
CA ALA A 547 -9.74 16.77 -3.69
C ALA A 547 -10.96 17.67 -3.96
N ASN A 548 -12.16 17.18 -3.74
CA ASN A 548 -13.41 17.94 -3.88
C ASN A 548 -13.77 18.69 -2.59
N GLY A 549 -13.01 18.46 -1.51
CA GLY A 549 -13.26 19.03 -0.21
C GLY A 549 -14.35 18.31 0.59
N ASN A 550 -14.72 17.06 0.23
CA ASN A 550 -15.51 16.23 1.11
C ASN A 550 -14.60 15.65 2.19
N ALA A 551 -15.11 15.58 3.42
CA ALA A 551 -14.39 14.93 4.50
C ALA A 551 -15.01 13.55 4.82
N TYR A 552 -14.15 12.60 5.10
CA TYR A 552 -14.52 11.27 5.55
C TYR A 552 -13.98 11.10 6.97
N THR A 553 -14.82 10.64 7.86
CA THR A 553 -14.44 10.48 9.27
C THR A 553 -14.93 9.16 9.82
N GLY A 554 -14.06 8.49 10.59
CA GLY A 554 -14.43 7.33 11.38
C GLY A 554 -15.21 7.76 12.62
N ALA A 555 -16.27 7.04 12.95
CA ALA A 555 -16.96 7.17 14.22
C ALA A 555 -17.48 5.79 14.65
N SER A 556 -17.96 5.68 15.89
CA SER A 556 -18.50 4.40 16.38
C SER A 556 -19.54 3.84 15.39
N GLY A 557 -19.24 2.67 14.84
CA GLY A 557 -20.14 1.98 13.92
C GLY A 557 -19.90 2.20 12.43
N GLY A 558 -18.90 2.97 12.01
CA GLY A 558 -18.59 3.07 10.58
C GLY A 558 -17.88 4.33 10.11
N LEU A 559 -17.92 4.53 8.81
CA LEU A 559 -17.37 5.67 8.09
C LEU A 559 -18.51 6.65 7.77
N TYR A 560 -18.24 7.94 7.88
CA TYR A 560 -19.20 9.02 7.62
C TYR A 560 -18.64 9.98 6.59
N LYS A 561 -19.51 10.47 5.71
CA LYS A 561 -19.16 11.48 4.70
C LYS A 561 -19.77 12.82 5.06
N VAL A 562 -18.96 13.86 5.03
CA VAL A 562 -19.36 15.27 5.13
C VAL A 562 -19.06 15.95 3.80
N THR A 563 -20.03 16.59 3.21
CA THR A 563 -19.91 17.21 1.87
C THR A 563 -19.68 18.72 2.00
N LYS A 564 -18.73 19.23 1.23
CA LYS A 564 -18.49 20.66 1.11
C LYS A 564 -19.53 21.30 0.18
N ASN A 565 -20.17 22.35 0.64
CA ASN A 565 -21.14 23.13 -0.16
C ASN A 565 -20.41 24.22 -0.97
N ALA A 566 -20.83 24.41 -2.20
CA ALA A 566 -20.18 25.31 -3.16
C ALA A 566 -20.54 26.81 -3.02
N GLY A 567 -21.36 27.23 -2.05
CA GLY A 567 -21.82 28.63 -1.92
C GLY A 567 -21.01 29.47 -0.94
N PRO A 568 -20.99 30.82 -1.08
CA PRO A 568 -20.53 31.69 -0.01
C PRO A 568 -21.65 31.91 1.05
N PRO A 569 -21.37 31.74 2.38
CA PRO A 569 -20.11 31.22 2.90
C PRO A 569 -19.93 29.74 2.58
N VAL A 570 -18.70 29.35 2.28
CA VAL A 570 -18.37 27.94 2.11
C VAL A 570 -18.65 27.22 3.43
N SER A 571 -19.48 26.21 3.37
CA SER A 571 -19.94 25.47 4.54
C SER A 571 -19.85 23.97 4.26
N ILE A 572 -20.02 23.18 5.30
CA ILE A 572 -20.15 21.72 5.19
C ILE A 572 -21.55 21.30 5.60
N SER A 573 -22.04 20.24 5.00
CA SER A 573 -23.34 19.64 5.31
C SER A 573 -23.28 18.11 5.19
N GLY A 574 -24.31 17.43 5.65
CA GLY A 574 -24.39 15.99 5.62
C GLY A 574 -23.95 15.35 6.93
N GLY A 575 -22.99 14.45 6.92
CA GLY A 575 -22.62 13.61 8.07
C GLY A 575 -23.42 12.31 8.07
N ALA A 576 -23.85 11.87 6.89
CA ALA A 576 -24.50 10.57 6.72
C ALA A 576 -23.49 9.43 6.83
N GLN A 577 -23.89 8.36 7.53
CA GLN A 577 -23.11 7.13 7.55
C GLN A 577 -23.06 6.51 6.16
N ILE A 578 -21.87 6.11 5.74
CA ILE A 578 -21.69 5.33 4.53
C ILE A 578 -22.10 3.90 4.84
N SER A 579 -23.10 3.39 4.11
CA SER A 579 -23.49 1.99 4.21
C SER A 579 -22.38 1.11 3.67
N LEU A 580 -21.76 0.32 4.53
CA LEU A 580 -20.73 -0.63 4.14
C LEU A 580 -21.40 -1.92 3.68
N PRO A 581 -20.91 -2.54 2.60
CA PRO A 581 -21.52 -3.75 2.04
C PRO A 581 -21.38 -4.99 2.95
N ILE A 582 -20.66 -4.86 4.06
CA ILE A 582 -20.37 -5.97 4.96
C ILE A 582 -20.91 -5.63 6.37
N THR A 583 -21.83 -6.45 6.83
CA THR A 583 -22.26 -6.48 8.23
C THR A 583 -21.20 -7.19 9.07
N TYR A 584 -20.24 -6.44 9.59
CA TYR A 584 -19.43 -6.92 10.71
C TYR A 584 -20.31 -6.92 11.96
N GLY A 585 -20.36 -8.04 12.65
CA GLY A 585 -21.21 -8.23 13.82
C GLY A 585 -20.91 -7.34 15.03
N THR A 586 -19.91 -6.48 14.95
CA THR A 586 -19.53 -5.48 15.98
C THR A 586 -18.69 -4.38 15.36
N ALA A 587 -18.79 -3.19 15.88
CA ALA A 587 -18.26 -1.93 15.38
C ALA A 587 -16.82 -2.00 14.82
N MET A 588 -16.60 -1.43 13.64
CA MET A 588 -15.29 -1.13 13.09
C MET A 588 -14.66 0.01 13.88
N TYR A 589 -13.37 -0.12 14.19
CA TYR A 589 -12.64 0.86 14.99
C TYR A 589 -11.42 1.38 14.24
N PHE A 590 -11.60 2.46 13.47
CA PHE A 590 -10.50 3.17 12.84
C PHE A 590 -9.81 4.07 13.84
N ARG A 591 -8.48 3.99 13.93
CA ARG A 591 -7.70 4.97 14.69
C ARG A 591 -7.28 6.15 13.84
N TYR A 592 -7.02 5.90 12.56
CA TYR A 592 -6.63 6.90 11.58
C TYR A 592 -7.28 6.54 10.25
N LEU A 593 -7.47 7.53 9.40
CA LEU A 593 -7.90 7.35 8.02
C LEU A 593 -6.83 7.91 7.08
N TYR A 594 -6.73 7.32 5.93
CA TYR A 594 -5.79 7.70 4.87
C TYR A 594 -6.52 7.71 3.54
N LEU A 595 -5.99 8.46 2.57
CA LEU A 595 -6.46 8.42 1.19
C LEU A 595 -5.35 7.83 0.32
N ASP A 596 -5.72 6.99 -0.65
CA ASP A 596 -4.81 6.58 -1.70
C ASP A 596 -4.83 7.59 -2.87
N GLY A 597 -3.95 7.40 -3.85
CA GLY A 597 -3.82 8.29 -5.00
C GLY A 597 -5.06 8.39 -5.90
N SER A 598 -6.02 7.49 -5.76
CA SER A 598 -7.31 7.50 -6.44
C SER A 598 -8.44 8.08 -5.59
N GLY A 599 -8.14 8.45 -4.34
CA GLY A 599 -9.11 8.99 -3.40
C GLY A 599 -9.89 7.93 -2.62
N ASN A 600 -9.45 6.67 -2.65
CA ASN A 600 -10.02 5.63 -1.79
C ASN A 600 -9.63 5.88 -0.34
N VAL A 601 -10.58 5.68 0.57
CA VAL A 601 -10.35 5.84 2.01
C VAL A 601 -9.88 4.53 2.61
N LEU A 602 -8.74 4.57 3.30
CA LEU A 602 -8.15 3.44 4.01
C LEU A 602 -8.19 3.68 5.52
N GLY A 603 -8.45 2.65 6.29
CA GLY A 603 -8.40 2.71 7.75
C GLY A 603 -7.85 1.41 8.34
N PRO A 604 -6.79 1.46 9.16
CA PRO A 604 -6.43 0.34 10.02
C PRO A 604 -7.54 0.06 11.02
N ASP A 605 -8.13 -1.14 10.94
CA ASP A 605 -9.21 -1.56 11.83
C ASP A 605 -8.65 -2.30 13.05
N ASN A 606 -8.74 -1.66 14.19
CA ASN A 606 -8.34 -2.21 15.47
C ASN A 606 -9.57 -2.78 16.21
N ALA A 607 -10.16 -3.82 15.67
CA ALA A 607 -11.29 -4.49 16.30
C ALA A 607 -10.92 -5.03 17.67
N ASN A 608 -11.47 -4.43 18.73
CA ASN A 608 -11.13 -4.76 20.11
C ASN A 608 -11.60 -6.17 20.48
N GLY A 609 -10.74 -7.15 20.28
CA GLY A 609 -10.78 -8.44 20.98
C GLY A 609 -11.71 -9.51 20.45
N SER A 610 -12.47 -9.32 19.37
CA SER A 610 -13.39 -10.40 18.97
C SER A 610 -13.49 -10.73 17.48
N VAL A 611 -13.06 -9.89 16.56
CA VAL A 611 -13.06 -10.25 15.12
C VAL A 611 -12.05 -9.41 14.34
N THR A 612 -11.18 -10.04 13.57
CA THR A 612 -10.45 -9.56 12.39
C THR A 612 -9.86 -8.14 12.42
N SER A 613 -8.66 -8.01 12.97
CA SER A 613 -7.81 -6.85 12.73
C SER A 613 -7.31 -6.86 11.28
N GLY A 614 -7.33 -5.73 10.60
CA GLY A 614 -6.88 -5.64 9.20
C GLY A 614 -6.85 -4.20 8.68
N VAL A 615 -6.83 -4.04 7.37
CA VAL A 615 -6.99 -2.75 6.71
C VAL A 615 -8.26 -2.78 5.88
N ALA A 616 -9.15 -1.85 6.15
CA ALA A 616 -10.33 -1.63 5.33
C ALA A 616 -10.03 -0.55 4.29
N VAL A 617 -10.33 -0.85 3.04
CA VAL A 617 -10.23 0.11 1.92
C VAL A 617 -11.62 0.35 1.37
N TYR A 618 -12.00 1.61 1.28
CA TYR A 618 -13.29 2.05 0.75
C TYR A 618 -13.07 2.83 -0.53
N ASP A 619 -13.62 2.36 -1.64
CA ASP A 619 -13.71 3.14 -2.86
C ASP A 619 -14.86 4.15 -2.72
N VAL A 620 -14.50 5.44 -2.69
CA VAL A 620 -15.45 6.55 -2.61
C VAL A 620 -15.41 7.42 -3.86
N ALA A 621 -14.59 7.06 -4.85
CA ALA A 621 -14.30 7.89 -6.01
C ALA A 621 -15.50 8.04 -6.96
N ASP A 622 -16.35 7.03 -7.09
CA ASP A 622 -17.44 7.02 -8.05
C ASP A 622 -18.74 7.70 -7.59
N GLY A 623 -18.70 8.43 -6.48
CA GLY A 623 -19.88 9.19 -6.01
C GLY A 623 -21.11 8.35 -5.69
N GLY A 624 -21.04 7.09 -5.94
CA GLY A 624 -22.01 6.05 -5.66
C GLY A 624 -21.43 5.09 -4.66
N LEU A 625 -21.94 5.06 -3.51
CA LEU A 625 -21.89 4.11 -2.41
C LEU A 625 -21.73 2.62 -2.77
N ALA A 626 -21.54 2.28 -4.03
CA ALA A 626 -21.62 0.91 -4.50
C ALA A 626 -20.37 0.07 -4.21
N LEU A 627 -19.25 0.68 -3.86
CA LEU A 627 -17.99 -0.04 -3.84
C LEU A 627 -17.12 0.32 -2.64
N GLY A 628 -17.68 0.25 -1.45
CA GLY A 628 -16.83 -0.07 -0.33
C GLY A 628 -16.23 -1.44 -0.61
N THR A 629 -15.24 -1.55 -1.46
CA THR A 629 -14.46 -2.76 -1.59
C THR A 629 -13.68 -2.90 -0.29
N TYR A 630 -14.28 -3.57 0.66
CA TYR A 630 -13.55 -4.08 1.79
C TYR A 630 -12.57 -5.10 1.22
N LYS A 631 -11.35 -4.68 1.09
CA LYS A 631 -10.25 -5.59 0.79
C LYS A 631 -9.93 -6.27 2.10
N GLY A 632 -10.63 -7.28 2.48
CA GLY A 632 -10.59 -8.22 3.59
C GLY A 632 -9.66 -7.97 4.76
N CYS A 633 -9.58 -8.93 5.61
CA CYS A 633 -8.55 -9.03 6.61
C CYS A 633 -7.24 -9.41 5.92
N TYR A 634 -6.37 -8.46 5.69
CA TYR A 634 -5.04 -8.74 5.18
C TYR A 634 -4.25 -9.50 6.25
N VAL A 635 -4.15 -10.78 6.09
CA VAL A 635 -3.34 -11.63 6.95
C VAL A 635 -2.21 -12.18 6.12
N SER A 636 -1.01 -11.82 6.48
CA SER A 636 0.16 -12.55 6.01
C SER A 636 0.14 -13.97 6.60
N TYR A 637 0.12 -14.97 5.75
CA TYR A 637 0.21 -16.38 6.13
C TYR A 637 1.62 -16.83 6.53
N VAL A 638 2.52 -15.93 6.80
CA VAL A 638 3.88 -16.25 7.28
C VAL A 638 3.89 -17.24 8.44
N THR A 639 2.78 -17.34 9.17
CA THR A 639 2.69 -18.25 10.34
C THR A 639 1.50 -19.22 10.28
N GLY A 640 0.78 -19.30 9.18
CA GLY A 640 -0.37 -20.21 9.05
C GLY A 640 -1.61 -19.83 9.89
N ILE A 641 -1.78 -18.54 10.19
CA ILE A 641 -2.83 -18.05 11.09
C ILE A 641 -3.91 -17.35 10.28
N ALA A 642 -5.14 -17.87 10.38
CA ALA A 642 -6.30 -17.30 9.70
C ALA A 642 -6.88 -16.11 10.47
N CYS A 643 -7.32 -15.07 9.76
CA CYS A 643 -8.18 -14.03 10.31
C CYS A 643 -9.49 -14.62 10.88
N GLY A 644 -9.90 -14.15 12.03
CA GLY A 644 -11.18 -14.51 12.62
C GLY A 644 -11.17 -15.69 13.59
N THR A 645 -10.02 -16.30 13.88
CA THR A 645 -9.93 -17.26 14.97
C THR A 645 -9.50 -16.57 16.27
N THR A 646 -10.38 -16.60 17.26
CA THR A 646 -10.08 -16.13 18.61
C THR A 646 -8.83 -16.84 19.15
N GLY A 647 -7.81 -16.09 19.53
CA GLY A 647 -6.60 -16.60 20.16
C GLY A 647 -5.38 -16.75 19.23
N SER A 648 -5.46 -16.37 17.98
CA SER A 648 -4.32 -16.39 17.07
C SER A 648 -3.60 -15.04 17.01
N THR A 649 -2.27 -15.08 16.94
CA THR A 649 -1.43 -13.90 16.74
C THR A 649 -1.43 -13.50 15.27
N SER A 650 -2.47 -12.80 14.81
CA SER A 650 -2.46 -12.19 13.48
C SER A 650 -1.24 -11.28 13.35
N PRO A 651 -0.51 -11.29 12.21
CA PRO A 651 0.59 -10.34 12.00
C PRO A 651 0.13 -8.88 12.02
N MET A 652 -1.15 -8.60 11.83
CA MET A 652 -1.76 -7.28 12.00
C MET A 652 -2.67 -7.20 13.23
N SER A 653 -2.23 -7.73 14.36
CA SER A 653 -2.99 -7.60 15.61
C SER A 653 -2.88 -6.18 16.16
N SER A 654 -4.03 -5.54 16.38
CA SER A 654 -4.13 -4.13 16.79
C SER A 654 -3.35 -3.19 15.86
N PRO A 655 -3.67 -3.13 14.56
CA PRO A 655 -3.06 -2.18 13.67
C PRO A 655 -3.39 -0.75 14.12
N ARG A 656 -2.42 0.16 13.94
CA ARG A 656 -2.51 1.53 14.47
C ARG A 656 -2.39 2.56 13.37
N GLY A 657 -1.18 2.77 12.88
CA GLY A 657 -0.87 3.69 11.80
C GLY A 657 -0.65 2.96 10.49
N ALA A 658 -0.90 3.66 9.40
CA ALA A 658 -0.55 3.22 8.05
C ALA A 658 0.06 4.36 7.25
N ALA A 659 0.70 4.01 6.13
CA ALA A 659 1.17 4.98 5.14
C ALA A 659 1.12 4.31 3.77
N ILE A 660 1.00 5.11 2.71
CA ILE A 660 0.96 4.62 1.33
C ILE A 660 2.12 5.24 0.59
N ASP A 661 2.88 4.42 -0.13
CA ASP A 661 4.05 4.88 -0.87
C ASP A 661 3.75 5.21 -2.34
N SER A 662 4.79 5.58 -3.07
CA SER A 662 4.69 5.97 -4.48
C SER A 662 4.50 4.78 -5.43
N ALA A 663 4.66 3.54 -4.97
CA ALA A 663 4.31 2.31 -5.69
C ALA A 663 2.85 1.92 -5.48
N GLY A 664 2.22 2.44 -4.43
CA GLY A 664 0.87 2.08 -4.01
C GLY A 664 0.85 0.90 -3.04
N ASP A 665 1.94 0.67 -2.36
CA ASP A 665 2.01 -0.29 -1.27
C ASP A 665 1.50 0.35 0.02
N ILE A 666 0.89 -0.45 0.90
CA ILE A 666 0.39 0.01 2.20
C ILE A 666 1.30 -0.51 3.30
N TRP A 667 1.92 0.39 4.04
CA TRP A 667 2.69 0.12 5.23
C TRP A 667 1.80 0.19 6.46
N VAL A 668 1.77 -0.85 7.29
CA VAL A 668 0.91 -0.92 8.48
C VAL A 668 1.72 -1.32 9.68
N VAL A 669 1.64 -0.55 10.75
CA VAL A 669 2.23 -0.92 12.05
C VAL A 669 1.18 -1.54 12.96
N SER A 670 1.59 -2.57 13.68
CA SER A 670 0.71 -3.32 14.58
C SER A 670 1.28 -3.36 15.99
N SER A 671 0.54 -2.80 16.94
CA SER A 671 1.04 -2.63 18.30
C SER A 671 0.97 -3.89 19.15
N ALA A 672 0.06 -4.83 18.88
CA ALA A 672 -0.03 -6.07 19.64
C ALA A 672 0.84 -7.19 19.06
N SER A 673 1.03 -7.23 17.74
CA SER A 673 1.99 -8.15 17.11
C SER A 673 3.40 -7.59 16.97
N HIS A 674 3.60 -6.33 17.35
CA HIS A 674 4.92 -5.66 17.39
C HIS A 674 5.69 -5.74 16.06
N ASN A 675 5.01 -5.52 14.96
CA ASN A 675 5.57 -5.67 13.63
C ASN A 675 5.19 -4.52 12.69
N LEU A 676 5.87 -4.50 11.55
CA LEU A 676 5.53 -3.70 10.39
C LEU A 676 5.15 -4.64 9.24
N THR A 677 4.03 -4.39 8.61
CA THR A 677 3.53 -5.16 7.47
C THR A 677 3.48 -4.27 6.24
N LEU A 678 3.94 -4.79 5.10
CA LEU A 678 3.85 -4.17 3.78
C LEU A 678 2.86 -4.98 2.93
N LEU A 679 1.76 -4.34 2.52
CA LEU A 679 0.80 -4.91 1.59
C LEU A 679 1.18 -4.46 0.17
N ILE A 680 1.63 -5.41 -0.64
CA ILE A 680 2.18 -5.15 -1.97
C ILE A 680 1.08 -4.73 -2.95
N GLY A 681 1.24 -3.56 -3.59
CA GLY A 681 0.37 -3.05 -4.65
C GLY A 681 -1.10 -2.81 -4.26
N ALA A 682 -1.39 -2.73 -2.95
CA ALA A 682 -2.75 -2.80 -2.42
C ALA A 682 -3.55 -1.49 -2.50
N ALA A 683 -2.91 -0.37 -2.88
CA ALA A 683 -3.52 0.95 -2.99
C ALA A 683 -3.06 1.66 -4.27
N ALA A 684 -3.68 2.77 -4.63
CA ALA A 684 -3.16 3.60 -5.72
C ALA A 684 -1.95 4.42 -5.24
N PRO A 685 -0.91 4.59 -6.10
CA PRO A 685 0.28 5.35 -5.80
C PRO A 685 0.00 6.75 -5.25
N THR A 686 0.76 7.19 -4.23
CA THR A 686 0.64 8.51 -3.63
C THR A 686 1.95 9.30 -3.68
N TRP A 687 1.92 10.53 -3.20
CA TRP A 687 3.09 11.35 -2.91
C TRP A 687 3.37 11.32 -1.40
N PRO A 688 4.23 10.43 -0.89
CA PRO A 688 4.60 10.46 0.52
C PRO A 688 5.19 11.81 0.92
N ALA A 689 4.88 12.29 2.12
CA ALA A 689 5.29 13.59 2.66
C ALA A 689 4.88 14.82 1.83
N LEU A 690 4.10 14.65 0.77
CA LEU A 690 3.49 15.75 0.03
C LEU A 690 1.98 15.75 0.28
N SER A 691 1.34 16.92 0.16
CA SER A 691 -0.12 16.99 0.30
C SER A 691 -0.80 16.14 -0.78
N MET A 692 -1.15 14.93 -0.43
CA MET A 692 -1.78 13.96 -1.33
C MET A 692 -3.05 14.53 -1.97
N VAL A 693 -3.85 15.26 -1.18
CA VAL A 693 -5.07 15.94 -1.65
C VAL A 693 -4.77 16.96 -2.74
N LYS A 694 -3.60 17.61 -2.71
CA LYS A 694 -3.19 18.59 -3.71
C LYS A 694 -2.60 17.95 -4.95
N TYR A 695 -1.77 16.93 -4.77
CA TYR A 695 -1.03 16.29 -5.86
C TYR A 695 -1.72 15.03 -6.35
N GLY A 696 -2.48 14.34 -5.48
CA GLY A 696 -3.17 13.11 -5.81
C GLY A 696 -2.20 11.98 -6.19
N ARG A 697 -2.57 11.25 -7.21
CA ARG A 697 -1.71 10.23 -7.83
C ARG A 697 -0.61 10.95 -8.63
N PRO A 698 0.67 10.52 -8.56
CA PRO A 698 1.72 11.04 -9.43
C PRO A 698 1.34 10.92 -10.91
N GLN A 699 1.55 12.00 -11.70
CA GLN A 699 1.03 12.11 -13.07
C GLN A 699 2.14 12.29 -14.10
#